data_e08f64e7214ec16b12d41859760f47e0
#
_entry.id   e08f64e7214ec16b12d41859760f47e0
#
_cell.length_a   1.000
_cell.length_b   1.000
_cell.length_c   1.000
_cell.angle_alpha   90.00
_cell.angle_beta   90.00
_cell.angle_gamma   90.00
#
_symmetry.space_group_name_H-M   'P 1'
#
loop_
_entity.id
_entity.type
_entity.pdbx_description
1 polymer ?
#
loop_
_entity_poly.entity_id
_entity_poly.type
_entity_poly.pdbx_seq_one_letter_code
_entity_poly.pdbx_strand_id
1 'polypeptide(L)'
;MKYVDVILPLPLDGTFTYSVPDGMEGKVVPGVRLLVPLGKSKKYIAMATRLHDDKPAFSCKPVEAVLDNTPSLLPQQMRLWQWIGYYYMAPLGDVYNAAMPGGLKSTEKFKPKMELYVELASTYRSEQALHVALNLVQRALKQAKTLTTFLRLSHWDSLDGDTPREGIKKVTKEELMNESHCTAAVVKALIDRGILFTYELEIGRLNTNGESHLDLIKPLSLAQQDAYNGILMQMMKKDVVLLHGVTSSGKTEIYIHLIRKAIEEHKQVLYLLPEIALTVQIMERLHRVFGDRLGIYHSKYSDAERVEIWQKQLSDHPYDVILGARSAVFLPFKNLGLVIIDEEHETSFKQQDPAPRYHARSAAIVLAKMYGAKTLLGTATPSMESYYNAQQGKYGLVELKTRYKGIQLPEIQVVDVKDLRRRKMMSGPFSPQLLAAVREALKNGQQAILFQNRRGFAPMVECKVCGWVPKCKNCDVSLTLHKSINLLTCHYCGYTYPVPTECPNCGSTEIMGRGFGTEKIEDQIAEIFPEAKIARMDLDTTRTRNAYERLIADFSEGRTNLLIGTQMVSKGLDFDKVSVVGILNADSMLNYPDFRAYEHAFMMMAQVSGRAGRKGKRGLVILQTKNPTFPVIGQVVNNDYEGLYQGILEERRTFHYPPFFHLINVYVKHKYDKVCEQASHELSKTLRSWFGERVLGPDKPAVARVKTMNIRKIVIKLENGIDQQKVREYLKFAQQQMGKDPRYGALQIYYDVDPL
;
A
#
# COMPACT_ATOMS: atom_id res chain seq x y z
N MET A 1 33.73 7.10 30.35
CA MET A 1 33.48 6.09 29.32
C MET A 1 31.94 5.95 29.18
N LYS A 2 31.39 6.31 28.07
CA LYS A 2 29.94 6.29 27.80
C LYS A 2 29.54 4.99 27.10
N TYR A 3 28.28 4.63 27.23
CA TYR A 3 27.67 3.48 26.56
C TYR A 3 26.50 3.92 25.73
N VAL A 4 26.24 3.20 24.64
CA VAL A 4 25.11 3.47 23.74
C VAL A 4 24.30 2.20 23.54
N ASP A 5 23.00 2.31 23.76
CA ASP A 5 22.04 1.28 23.37
C ASP A 5 21.66 1.45 21.91
N VAL A 6 21.66 0.36 21.16
CA VAL A 6 21.37 0.37 19.72
C VAL A 6 20.36 -0.71 19.32
N ILE A 7 19.62 -0.44 18.24
CA ILE A 7 18.80 -1.43 17.54
C ILE A 7 19.62 -1.99 16.38
N LEU A 8 19.72 -3.33 16.30
CA LEU A 8 20.34 -4.04 15.17
C LEU A 8 19.28 -4.44 14.15
N PRO A 9 19.61 -4.50 12.83
CA PRO A 9 18.69 -4.97 11.76
C PRO A 9 18.56 -6.51 11.77
N LEU A 10 18.25 -7.07 12.92
CA LEU A 10 18.12 -8.51 13.17
C LEU A 10 16.82 -8.80 13.92
N PRO A 11 16.18 -9.96 13.72
CA PRO A 11 14.94 -10.33 14.39
C PRO A 11 15.20 -10.71 15.87
N LEU A 12 15.79 -9.78 16.62
CA LEU A 12 16.16 -9.93 18.02
C LEU A 12 15.38 -8.92 18.87
N ASP A 13 14.94 -9.38 20.03
CA ASP A 13 14.26 -8.52 21.01
C ASP A 13 15.26 -7.63 21.77
N GLY A 14 14.82 -6.43 22.08
CA GLY A 14 15.58 -5.47 22.91
C GLY A 14 16.62 -4.66 22.14
N THR A 15 17.44 -3.97 22.91
CA THR A 15 18.58 -3.18 22.45
C THR A 15 19.89 -3.83 22.85
N PHE A 16 20.97 -3.49 22.16
CA PHE A 16 22.31 -4.00 22.43
C PHE A 16 23.20 -2.84 22.88
N THR A 17 23.95 -3.03 23.94
CA THR A 17 24.82 -1.98 24.53
C THR A 17 26.23 -2.10 23.99
N TYR A 18 26.79 -1.00 23.53
CA TYR A 18 28.17 -0.86 23.08
C TYR A 18 28.87 0.25 23.83
N SER A 19 30.20 0.13 24.02
CA SER A 19 31.00 1.22 24.59
C SER A 19 31.30 2.28 23.51
N VAL A 20 31.29 3.54 23.91
CA VAL A 20 31.60 4.66 23.02
C VAL A 20 33.07 5.03 23.24
N PRO A 21 33.96 4.94 22.22
CA PRO A 21 35.37 5.34 22.35
C PRO A 21 35.50 6.85 22.62
N ASP A 22 36.55 7.23 23.34
CA ASP A 22 36.92 8.62 23.53
C ASP A 22 37.14 9.30 22.16
N GLY A 23 36.59 10.47 21.99
CA GLY A 23 36.59 11.20 20.69
C GLY A 23 35.34 10.96 19.80
N MET A 24 34.49 9.97 20.09
CA MET A 24 33.19 9.80 19.45
C MET A 24 32.02 10.26 20.33
N GLU A 25 32.24 10.53 21.62
CA GLU A 25 31.19 10.87 22.57
C GLU A 25 30.29 12.03 22.18
N GLY A 26 30.84 13.07 21.55
CA GLY A 26 30.09 14.24 21.07
C GLY A 26 29.30 13.99 19.77
N LYS A 27 29.58 12.90 19.06
CA LYS A 27 28.92 12.55 17.79
C LYS A 27 27.83 11.49 17.94
N VAL A 28 27.88 10.72 19.03
CA VAL A 28 26.90 9.66 19.30
C VAL A 28 25.70 10.28 20.01
N VAL A 29 24.62 10.45 19.27
CA VAL A 29 23.32 10.93 19.77
C VAL A 29 22.21 9.98 19.33
N PRO A 30 21.08 9.92 20.03
CA PRO A 30 19.94 9.13 19.56
C PRO A 30 19.54 9.47 18.11
N GLY A 31 19.30 8.43 17.32
CA GLY A 31 18.90 8.59 15.90
C GLY A 31 20.07 8.60 14.90
N VAL A 32 21.34 8.53 15.33
CA VAL A 32 22.47 8.34 14.41
C VAL A 32 22.72 6.88 14.12
N ARG A 33 23.23 6.59 12.91
CA ARG A 33 23.65 5.24 12.52
C ARG A 33 25.09 5.00 12.95
N LEU A 34 25.31 3.83 13.53
CA LEU A 34 26.59 3.40 14.05
C LEU A 34 27.03 2.10 13.38
N LEU A 35 28.31 1.99 13.05
CA LEU A 35 28.91 0.72 12.64
C LEU A 35 29.35 -0.02 13.90
N VAL A 36 28.78 -1.20 14.12
CA VAL A 36 29.04 -2.00 15.34
C VAL A 36 29.36 -3.46 15.00
N PRO A 37 30.30 -4.10 15.72
CA PRO A 37 30.62 -5.51 15.53
C PRO A 37 29.64 -6.41 16.30
N LEU A 38 29.19 -7.51 15.67
CA LEU A 38 28.40 -8.55 16.31
C LEU A 38 29.02 -9.92 16.07
N GLY A 39 29.24 -10.69 17.14
CA GLY A 39 29.96 -11.97 17.04
C GLY A 39 31.44 -11.78 16.72
N LYS A 40 32.07 -12.73 16.00
CA LYS A 40 33.52 -12.72 15.75
C LYS A 40 33.94 -11.86 14.54
N SER A 41 33.10 -11.79 13.49
CA SER A 41 33.50 -11.20 12.19
C SER A 41 32.44 -10.35 11.51
N LYS A 42 31.19 -10.32 12.01
CA LYS A 42 30.11 -9.60 11.33
C LYS A 42 29.99 -8.17 11.87
N LYS A 43 29.75 -7.24 10.98
CA LYS A 43 29.48 -5.83 11.29
C LYS A 43 28.10 -5.46 10.80
N TYR A 44 27.41 -4.61 11.55
CA TYR A 44 26.06 -4.15 11.24
C TYR A 44 25.96 -2.64 11.39
N ILE A 45 25.10 -2.03 10.60
CA ILE A 45 24.69 -0.66 10.83
C ILE A 45 23.54 -0.68 11.81
N ALA A 46 23.80 -0.19 13.00
CA ALA A 46 22.87 -0.09 14.11
C ALA A 46 22.31 1.32 14.24
N MET A 47 21.14 1.45 14.84
CA MET A 47 20.51 2.72 15.15
C MET A 47 20.67 3.03 16.63
N ALA A 48 21.33 4.15 16.96
CA ALA A 48 21.49 4.60 18.33
C ALA A 48 20.13 5.01 18.94
N THR A 49 19.84 4.54 20.13
CA THR A 49 18.58 4.84 20.85
C THR A 49 18.78 5.65 22.11
N ARG A 50 19.78 5.32 22.91
CA ARG A 50 20.04 5.95 24.19
C ARG A 50 21.55 5.98 24.47
N LEU A 51 22.07 7.15 24.85
CA LEU A 51 23.42 7.31 25.38
C LEU A 51 23.33 7.38 26.91
N HIS A 52 24.20 6.68 27.62
CA HIS A 52 24.18 6.61 29.11
C HIS A 52 25.56 6.30 29.69
N ASP A 53 25.69 6.51 31.01
CA ASP A 53 26.91 6.23 31.75
C ASP A 53 26.80 4.94 32.59
N ASP A 54 25.66 4.25 32.55
CA ASP A 54 25.41 3.01 33.31
C ASP A 54 26.30 1.89 32.78
N LYS A 55 27.30 1.46 33.59
CA LYS A 55 28.21 0.39 33.20
C LYS A 55 27.49 -0.97 33.18
N PRO A 56 27.40 -1.65 32.02
CA PRO A 56 26.82 -2.99 31.97
C PRO A 56 27.59 -4.02 32.79
N ALA A 57 26.89 -5.06 33.25
CA ALA A 57 27.51 -6.17 34.00
C ALA A 57 28.40 -7.07 33.12
N PHE A 58 28.43 -6.83 31.80
CA PHE A 58 29.21 -7.59 30.83
C PHE A 58 30.16 -6.68 30.07
N SER A 59 31.18 -7.25 29.42
CA SER A 59 32.14 -6.51 28.61
C SER A 59 31.47 -6.11 27.26
N CYS A 60 31.39 -4.80 27.05
CA CYS A 60 30.85 -4.25 25.81
C CYS A 60 31.93 -4.10 24.71
N LYS A 61 31.57 -4.43 23.48
CA LYS A 61 32.41 -4.11 22.33
C LYS A 61 32.32 -2.61 22.04
N PRO A 62 33.37 -2.00 21.46
CA PRO A 62 33.34 -0.61 21.09
C PRO A 62 32.53 -0.36 19.79
N VAL A 63 31.97 0.81 19.66
CA VAL A 63 31.47 1.36 18.38
C VAL A 63 32.67 1.56 17.47
N GLU A 64 32.58 1.11 16.22
CA GLU A 64 33.69 1.25 15.25
C GLU A 64 33.65 2.60 14.53
N ALA A 65 32.46 3.08 14.15
CA ALA A 65 32.31 4.35 13.48
C ALA A 65 30.92 4.96 13.67
N VAL A 66 30.84 6.28 13.65
CA VAL A 66 29.59 7.05 13.52
C VAL A 66 29.43 7.40 12.05
N LEU A 67 28.28 7.06 11.46
CA LEU A 67 28.05 7.19 10.01
C LEU A 67 27.34 8.49 9.64
N ASP A 68 26.68 9.13 10.59
CA ASP A 68 25.87 10.32 10.39
C ASP A 68 26.46 11.54 11.12
N ASN A 69 26.40 12.70 10.50
CA ASN A 69 26.72 13.97 11.14
C ASN A 69 25.53 14.55 11.93
N THR A 70 24.30 14.21 11.48
CA THR A 70 23.02 14.58 12.10
C THR A 70 22.13 13.34 12.21
N PRO A 71 21.17 13.30 13.12
CA PRO A 71 20.29 12.12 13.27
C PRO A 71 19.57 11.78 11.97
N SER A 72 19.69 10.53 11.54
CA SER A 72 18.96 9.95 10.41
C SER A 72 17.55 9.47 10.80
N LEU A 73 17.27 9.42 12.09
CA LEU A 73 15.97 9.04 12.66
C LEU A 73 15.54 10.08 13.70
N LEU A 74 14.33 10.61 13.55
CA LEU A 74 13.78 11.62 14.46
C LEU A 74 13.16 10.98 15.70
N PRO A 75 13.02 11.71 16.82
CA PRO A 75 12.45 11.17 18.07
C PRO A 75 11.05 10.57 17.89
N GLN A 76 10.18 11.19 17.11
CA GLN A 76 8.81 10.70 16.84
C GLN A 76 8.83 9.38 16.06
N GLN A 77 9.75 9.21 15.11
CA GLN A 77 9.93 7.95 14.40
C GLN A 77 10.39 6.85 15.34
N MET A 78 11.35 7.14 16.22
CA MET A 78 11.81 6.18 17.24
C MET A 78 10.65 5.72 18.15
N ARG A 79 9.80 6.65 18.59
CA ARG A 79 8.61 6.35 19.38
C ARG A 79 7.62 5.49 18.56
N LEU A 80 7.44 5.78 17.28
CA LEU A 80 6.60 4.97 16.41
C LEU A 80 7.15 3.55 16.25
N TRP A 81 8.46 3.37 16.06
CA TRP A 81 9.09 2.06 15.99
C TRP A 81 8.88 1.26 17.27
N GLN A 82 9.09 1.88 18.42
CA GLN A 82 8.84 1.27 19.73
C GLN A 82 7.37 0.88 19.89
N TRP A 83 6.45 1.75 19.49
CA TRP A 83 5.02 1.45 19.53
C TRP A 83 4.65 0.28 18.60
N ILE A 84 5.16 0.25 17.36
CA ILE A 84 4.92 -0.85 16.42
C ILE A 84 5.48 -2.17 16.99
N GLY A 85 6.71 -2.18 17.47
CA GLY A 85 7.32 -3.36 18.08
C GLY A 85 6.51 -3.88 19.27
N TYR A 86 6.08 -2.98 20.13
CA TYR A 86 5.26 -3.31 21.29
C TYR A 86 3.85 -3.77 20.90
N TYR A 87 3.13 -2.98 20.10
CA TYR A 87 1.72 -3.26 19.77
C TYR A 87 1.58 -4.53 18.94
N TYR A 88 2.40 -4.71 17.91
CA TYR A 88 2.34 -5.86 17.01
C TYR A 88 3.24 -7.03 17.44
N MET A 89 3.82 -6.94 18.63
CA MET A 89 4.68 -7.98 19.21
C MET A 89 5.82 -8.42 18.28
N ALA A 90 6.43 -7.45 17.61
CA ALA A 90 7.54 -7.67 16.68
C ALA A 90 8.86 -7.18 17.28
N PRO A 91 9.98 -7.90 17.04
CA PRO A 91 11.31 -7.41 17.39
C PRO A 91 11.60 -6.03 16.79
N LEU A 92 12.27 -5.16 17.54
CA LEU A 92 12.63 -3.82 17.04
C LEU A 92 13.54 -3.86 15.81
N GLY A 93 14.37 -4.88 15.69
CA GLY A 93 15.19 -5.09 14.50
C GLY A 93 14.39 -5.37 13.25
N ASP A 94 13.25 -6.04 13.36
CA ASP A 94 12.31 -6.22 12.23
C ASP A 94 11.63 -4.90 11.84
N VAL A 95 11.29 -4.07 12.84
CA VAL A 95 10.76 -2.72 12.60
C VAL A 95 11.80 -1.86 11.87
N TYR A 96 13.05 -1.89 12.33
CA TYR A 96 14.17 -1.21 11.67
C TYR A 96 14.33 -1.65 10.21
N ASN A 97 14.27 -2.97 9.97
CA ASN A 97 14.37 -3.52 8.62
C ASN A 97 13.24 -3.07 7.69
N ALA A 98 12.03 -2.99 8.19
CA ALA A 98 10.86 -2.56 7.42
C ALA A 98 10.84 -1.04 7.19
N ALA A 99 11.32 -0.26 8.16
CA ALA A 99 11.23 1.19 8.17
C ALA A 99 12.30 1.86 7.31
N MET A 100 13.57 1.43 7.40
CA MET A 100 14.67 2.12 6.73
C MET A 100 14.95 1.54 5.34
N PRO A 101 15.23 2.41 4.34
CA PRO A 101 15.75 2.01 3.04
C PRO A 101 17.03 1.16 3.15
N GLY A 102 17.22 0.22 2.23
CA GLY A 102 18.37 -0.71 2.24
C GLY A 102 19.72 0.02 2.15
N GLY A 103 19.81 1.07 1.32
CA GLY A 103 21.04 1.86 1.18
C GLY A 103 21.45 2.60 2.45
N LEU A 104 20.53 2.86 3.38
CA LEU A 104 20.86 3.39 4.71
C LEU A 104 21.29 2.30 5.70
N LYS A 105 21.10 1.02 5.36
CA LYS A 105 21.51 -0.15 6.14
C LYS A 105 22.76 -0.84 5.58
N SER A 106 23.32 -0.32 4.47
CA SER A 106 24.54 -0.85 3.84
C SER A 106 25.77 -0.08 4.30
N THR A 107 26.88 -0.79 4.44
CA THR A 107 28.20 -0.18 4.67
C THR A 107 28.77 0.53 3.44
N GLU A 108 28.22 0.23 2.27
CA GLU A 108 28.56 0.97 1.05
C GLU A 108 27.97 2.38 1.13
N LYS A 109 28.82 3.38 0.94
CA LYS A 109 28.37 4.78 0.91
C LYS A 109 27.38 4.96 -0.25
N PHE A 110 26.23 5.53 0.03
CA PHE A 110 25.32 6.00 -1.00
C PHE A 110 26.08 6.94 -1.95
N LYS A 111 26.06 6.60 -3.24
CA LYS A 111 26.64 7.44 -4.28
C LYS A 111 25.50 8.22 -4.95
N PRO A 112 25.45 9.54 -4.79
CA PRO A 112 24.48 10.36 -5.52
C PRO A 112 24.70 10.17 -7.03
N LYS A 113 23.66 10.41 -7.81
CA LYS A 113 23.77 10.43 -9.25
C LYS A 113 24.48 11.72 -9.64
N MET A 114 25.67 11.60 -10.20
CA MET A 114 26.40 12.73 -10.75
C MET A 114 26.10 12.87 -12.24
N GLU A 115 25.85 14.06 -12.70
CA GLU A 115 25.67 14.37 -14.12
C GLU A 115 26.65 15.44 -14.55
N LEU A 116 27.21 15.25 -15.75
CA LEU A 116 28.18 16.18 -16.34
C LEU A 116 27.45 17.32 -17.03
N TYR A 117 27.64 18.50 -16.51
CA TYR A 117 27.19 19.77 -17.10
C TYR A 117 28.31 20.41 -17.89
N VAL A 118 27.92 21.19 -18.87
CA VAL A 118 28.82 21.96 -19.71
C VAL A 118 28.56 23.44 -19.47
N GLU A 119 29.64 24.21 -19.36
CA GLU A 119 29.56 25.66 -19.18
C GLU A 119 30.62 26.36 -20.01
N LEU A 120 30.38 27.61 -20.38
CA LEU A 120 31.33 28.44 -21.10
C LEU A 120 32.48 28.86 -20.16
N ALA A 121 33.70 28.70 -20.59
CA ALA A 121 34.90 29.11 -19.82
C ALA A 121 34.84 30.62 -19.48
N SER A 122 35.29 30.96 -18.29
CA SER A 122 35.21 32.31 -17.77
C SER A 122 35.85 33.37 -18.70
N THR A 123 36.87 32.97 -19.45
CA THR A 123 37.58 33.80 -20.44
C THR A 123 36.71 34.21 -21.62
N TYR A 124 35.64 33.48 -21.93
CA TYR A 124 34.78 33.75 -23.10
C TYR A 124 33.36 34.23 -22.72
N ARG A 125 33.18 34.71 -21.50
CA ARG A 125 31.86 35.14 -20.99
C ARG A 125 31.52 36.64 -21.28
N SER A 126 32.39 37.38 -21.97
CA SER A 126 32.04 38.68 -22.51
C SER A 126 31.67 38.55 -23.99
N GLU A 127 30.87 39.46 -24.53
CA GLU A 127 30.44 39.45 -25.90
C GLU A 127 31.60 39.45 -26.89
N GLN A 128 32.60 40.32 -26.65
CA GLN A 128 33.82 40.38 -27.46
C GLN A 128 34.63 39.06 -27.42
N ALA A 129 34.79 38.48 -26.25
CA ALA A 129 35.51 37.22 -26.07
C ALA A 129 34.72 36.01 -26.68
N LEU A 130 33.39 36.05 -26.65
CA LEU A 130 32.55 35.05 -27.28
C LEU A 130 32.71 35.07 -28.81
N HIS A 131 32.79 36.25 -29.42
CA HIS A 131 33.13 36.39 -30.85
C HIS A 131 34.50 35.80 -31.18
N VAL A 132 35.51 35.96 -30.32
CA VAL A 132 36.79 35.28 -30.49
C VAL A 132 36.67 33.77 -30.43
N ALA A 133 35.90 33.23 -29.46
CA ALA A 133 35.65 31.79 -29.37
C ALA A 133 34.96 31.22 -30.63
N LEU A 134 33.96 31.92 -31.16
CA LEU A 134 33.28 31.53 -32.41
C LEU A 134 34.23 31.55 -33.61
N ASN A 135 35.10 32.56 -33.73
CA ASN A 135 36.11 32.64 -34.78
C ASN A 135 37.13 31.49 -34.69
N LEU A 136 37.55 31.09 -33.47
CA LEU A 136 38.48 29.98 -33.27
C LEU A 136 37.95 28.63 -33.79
N VAL A 137 36.64 28.44 -33.80
CA VAL A 137 35.99 27.21 -34.27
C VAL A 137 35.39 27.34 -35.67
N GLN A 138 35.41 28.48 -36.31
CA GLN A 138 34.75 28.76 -37.59
C GLN A 138 35.11 27.76 -38.71
N ARG A 139 36.35 27.30 -38.77
CA ARG A 139 36.81 26.29 -39.75
C ARG A 139 36.44 24.85 -39.36
N ALA A 140 36.03 24.63 -38.13
CA ALA A 140 35.63 23.32 -37.62
C ALA A 140 34.10 23.22 -37.49
N LEU A 141 33.40 23.04 -38.61
CA LEU A 141 31.95 23.13 -38.73
C LEU A 141 31.16 22.40 -37.61
N LYS A 142 31.61 21.20 -37.19
CA LYS A 142 30.95 20.47 -36.11
C LYS A 142 31.12 21.15 -34.76
N GLN A 143 32.32 21.70 -34.47
CA GLN A 143 32.58 22.43 -33.21
C GLN A 143 31.82 23.76 -33.19
N ALA A 144 31.80 24.49 -34.31
CA ALA A 144 31.03 25.71 -34.43
C ALA A 144 29.53 25.46 -34.18
N LYS A 145 28.95 24.43 -34.83
CA LYS A 145 27.56 24.01 -34.60
C LYS A 145 27.29 23.67 -33.14
N THR A 146 28.19 22.90 -32.49
CA THR A 146 28.04 22.51 -31.11
C THR A 146 28.09 23.70 -30.16
N LEU A 147 29.02 24.63 -30.38
CA LEU A 147 29.12 25.88 -29.58
C LEU A 147 27.86 26.76 -29.75
N THR A 148 27.37 26.95 -30.97
CA THR A 148 26.14 27.72 -31.24
C THR A 148 24.89 27.04 -30.61
N THR A 149 24.83 25.71 -30.66
CA THR A 149 23.76 24.97 -29.99
C THR A 149 23.84 25.16 -28.47
N PHE A 150 25.04 25.12 -27.87
CA PHE A 150 25.23 25.41 -26.44
C PHE A 150 24.72 26.81 -26.07
N LEU A 151 25.07 27.83 -26.85
CA LEU A 151 24.64 29.22 -26.57
C LEU A 151 23.12 29.36 -26.61
N ARG A 152 22.46 28.69 -27.59
CA ARG A 152 21.00 28.65 -27.68
C ARG A 152 20.36 27.91 -26.49
N LEU A 153 20.86 26.73 -26.13
CA LEU A 153 20.31 25.91 -25.03
C LEU A 153 20.50 26.60 -23.66
N SER A 154 21.60 27.29 -23.49
CA SER A 154 21.93 28.03 -22.25
C SER A 154 21.31 29.42 -22.17
N HIS A 155 20.62 29.89 -23.23
CA HIS A 155 20.06 31.24 -23.37
C HIS A 155 21.09 32.35 -23.30
N TRP A 156 22.34 32.08 -23.67
CA TRP A 156 23.39 33.10 -23.73
C TRP A 156 23.14 34.18 -24.79
N ASP A 157 22.49 33.82 -25.89
CA ASP A 157 22.12 34.64 -27.03
C ASP A 157 20.99 35.63 -26.75
N SER A 158 20.29 35.50 -25.63
CA SER A 158 19.15 36.32 -25.22
C SER A 158 19.49 37.27 -24.04
N LEU A 159 20.74 37.29 -23.57
CA LEU A 159 21.17 38.12 -22.45
C LEU A 159 21.79 39.45 -22.99
N ASP A 160 21.21 40.58 -22.62
CA ASP A 160 21.84 41.90 -22.83
C ASP A 160 23.10 42.03 -21.98
N GLY A 161 24.12 42.72 -22.51
CA GLY A 161 25.49 42.77 -21.98
C GLY A 161 25.66 43.17 -20.52
N ASP A 162 24.65 43.74 -19.86
CA ASP A 162 24.65 44.21 -18.47
C ASP A 162 23.79 43.35 -17.52
N THR A 163 23.20 42.23 -18.00
CA THR A 163 22.30 41.41 -17.17
C THR A 163 23.09 40.48 -16.24
N PRO A 164 22.78 40.40 -14.93
CA PRO A 164 23.39 39.45 -14.03
C PRO A 164 23.16 37.99 -14.49
N ARG A 165 24.17 37.15 -14.34
CA ARG A 165 24.23 35.72 -14.83
C ARG A 165 23.22 34.74 -14.21
N GLU A 166 22.22 35.20 -13.48
CA GLU A 166 21.19 34.37 -12.81
C GLU A 166 20.20 33.72 -13.79
N GLY A 167 20.16 34.15 -15.05
CA GLY A 167 19.25 33.60 -16.07
C GLY A 167 19.82 32.49 -16.99
N ILE A 168 21.08 32.08 -16.80
CA ILE A 168 21.73 31.08 -17.68
C ILE A 168 21.23 29.72 -17.34
N LYS A 169 20.56 29.05 -18.30
CA LYS A 169 20.13 27.65 -18.16
C LYS A 169 21.35 26.72 -18.13
N LYS A 170 21.39 25.81 -17.14
CA LYS A 170 22.40 24.74 -17.08
C LYS A 170 22.13 23.71 -18.16
N VAL A 171 23.14 23.38 -18.97
CA VAL A 171 23.05 22.42 -20.08
C VAL A 171 23.86 21.18 -19.74
N THR A 172 23.25 20.00 -19.84
CA THR A 172 23.98 18.74 -19.64
C THR A 172 24.81 18.40 -20.88
N LYS A 173 25.90 17.68 -20.67
CA LYS A 173 26.72 17.19 -21.79
C LYS A 173 25.92 16.30 -22.74
N GLU A 174 25.00 15.50 -22.23
CA GLU A 174 24.12 14.63 -23.01
C GLU A 174 23.10 15.42 -23.82
N GLU A 175 22.44 16.43 -23.22
CA GLU A 175 21.52 17.33 -23.90
C GLU A 175 22.23 18.07 -25.04
N LEU A 176 23.43 18.59 -24.80
CA LEU A 176 24.23 19.26 -25.83
C LEU A 176 24.59 18.32 -26.99
N MET A 177 24.98 17.08 -26.70
CA MET A 177 25.33 16.10 -27.73
C MET A 177 24.11 15.71 -28.56
N ASN A 178 22.97 15.50 -27.95
CA ASN A 178 21.74 15.12 -28.62
C ASN A 178 21.22 16.24 -29.53
N GLU A 179 21.14 17.47 -29.04
CA GLU A 179 20.61 18.62 -29.76
C GLU A 179 21.55 19.10 -30.91
N SER A 180 22.86 19.03 -30.71
CA SER A 180 23.84 19.39 -31.73
C SER A 180 24.09 18.25 -32.72
N HIS A 181 23.60 17.01 -32.44
CA HIS A 181 23.93 15.79 -33.17
C HIS A 181 25.44 15.53 -33.28
N CYS A 182 26.18 15.81 -32.21
CA CYS A 182 27.63 15.64 -32.18
C CYS A 182 28.05 14.45 -31.32
N THR A 183 29.30 14.01 -31.50
CA THR A 183 29.92 12.95 -30.68
C THR A 183 30.64 13.56 -29.47
N ALA A 184 30.88 12.75 -28.43
CA ALA A 184 31.66 13.14 -27.26
C ALA A 184 33.05 13.73 -27.59
N ALA A 185 33.65 13.28 -28.70
CA ALA A 185 34.94 13.78 -29.19
C ALA A 185 34.87 15.26 -29.60
N VAL A 186 33.75 15.73 -30.15
CA VAL A 186 33.57 17.13 -30.56
C VAL A 186 33.45 18.04 -29.33
N VAL A 187 32.69 17.60 -28.31
CA VAL A 187 32.59 18.33 -27.03
C VAL A 187 33.95 18.35 -26.32
N LYS A 188 34.68 17.22 -26.33
CA LYS A 188 36.03 17.16 -25.76
C LYS A 188 36.99 18.14 -26.46
N ALA A 189 36.94 18.24 -27.79
CA ALA A 189 37.76 19.17 -28.54
C ALA A 189 37.49 20.67 -28.19
N LEU A 190 36.23 21.01 -27.83
CA LEU A 190 35.90 22.34 -27.32
C LEU A 190 36.43 22.58 -25.91
N ILE A 191 36.45 21.53 -25.08
CA ILE A 191 37.04 21.55 -23.73
C ILE A 191 38.57 21.69 -23.82
N ASP A 192 39.21 20.88 -24.66
CA ASP A 192 40.68 20.90 -24.87
C ASP A 192 41.17 22.22 -25.42
N ARG A 193 40.31 22.99 -26.14
CA ARG A 193 40.56 24.36 -26.58
C ARG A 193 40.28 25.42 -25.50
N GLY A 194 39.80 25.01 -24.32
CA GLY A 194 39.48 25.92 -23.22
C GLY A 194 38.24 26.81 -23.47
N ILE A 195 37.40 26.46 -24.46
CA ILE A 195 36.18 27.23 -24.78
C ILE A 195 35.03 26.79 -23.85
N LEU A 196 34.86 25.50 -23.64
CA LEU A 196 33.91 24.91 -22.71
C LEU A 196 34.67 24.23 -21.57
N PHE A 197 34.03 24.10 -20.42
CA PHE A 197 34.49 23.22 -19.36
C PHE A 197 33.33 22.34 -18.85
N THR A 198 33.66 21.21 -18.27
CA THR A 198 32.65 20.33 -17.66
C THR A 198 32.84 20.33 -16.16
N TYR A 199 31.72 20.29 -15.45
CA TYR A 199 31.68 20.05 -14.01
C TYR A 199 30.60 19.05 -13.66
N GLU A 200 30.80 18.32 -12.58
CA GLU A 200 29.85 17.38 -12.08
C GLU A 200 28.90 18.05 -11.10
N LEU A 201 27.60 17.92 -11.32
CA LEU A 201 26.59 18.27 -10.35
C LEU A 201 25.89 17.01 -9.86
N GLU A 202 25.67 17.00 -8.56
CA GLU A 202 24.78 16.03 -7.96
C GLU A 202 23.35 16.32 -8.41
N ILE A 203 22.75 15.35 -9.13
CA ILE A 203 21.36 15.42 -9.50
C ILE A 203 20.59 14.34 -8.73
N GLY A 204 19.46 14.75 -8.18
CA GLY A 204 18.49 13.80 -7.67
C GLY A 204 18.02 12.87 -8.79
N ARG A 205 17.88 11.57 -8.48
CA ARG A 205 17.22 10.60 -9.37
C ARG A 205 15.72 10.86 -9.49
N LEU A 206 15.22 11.70 -8.62
CA LEU A 206 13.83 12.15 -8.59
C LEU A 206 13.66 13.26 -9.63
N ASN A 207 12.72 13.05 -10.56
CA ASN A 207 12.38 14.09 -11.51
C ASN A 207 11.91 15.32 -10.74
N THR A 208 12.53 16.48 -10.99
CA THR A 208 12.02 17.77 -10.55
C THR A 208 10.74 18.05 -11.32
N ASN A 209 9.63 18.20 -10.60
CA ASN A 209 8.30 18.22 -11.22
C ASN A 209 7.82 19.64 -11.57
N GLY A 210 8.73 20.59 -11.61
CA GLY A 210 8.44 21.98 -11.92
C GLY A 210 7.82 22.76 -10.76
N GLU A 211 7.47 24.01 -11.01
CA GLU A 211 6.88 24.90 -10.02
C GLU A 211 5.49 24.43 -9.56
N SER A 212 5.13 24.81 -8.37
CA SER A 212 3.80 24.56 -7.79
C SER A 212 2.78 25.54 -8.37
N HIS A 213 1.64 25.03 -8.82
CA HIS A 213 0.55 25.80 -9.44
C HIS A 213 -0.73 25.71 -8.58
N LEU A 214 -0.71 26.32 -7.41
CA LEU A 214 -1.86 26.34 -6.49
C LEU A 214 -3.08 27.09 -7.08
N ASP A 215 -2.89 27.92 -8.08
CA ASP A 215 -3.92 28.58 -8.88
C ASP A 215 -4.76 27.58 -9.72
N LEU A 216 -4.22 26.42 -10.04
CA LEU A 216 -4.92 25.36 -10.77
C LEU A 216 -5.89 24.53 -9.90
N ILE A 217 -6.00 24.84 -8.61
CA ILE A 217 -6.94 24.15 -7.71
C ILE A 217 -8.38 24.52 -8.11
N LYS A 218 -9.16 23.50 -8.46
CA LYS A 218 -10.56 23.69 -8.87
C LYS A 218 -11.43 24.08 -7.68
N PRO A 219 -12.42 24.97 -7.88
CA PRO A 219 -13.39 25.28 -6.82
C PRO A 219 -14.21 24.04 -6.44
N LEU A 220 -14.54 23.92 -5.18
CA LEU A 220 -15.41 22.87 -4.67
C LEU A 220 -16.86 23.13 -5.09
N SER A 221 -17.60 22.07 -5.41
CA SER A 221 -19.06 22.14 -5.53
C SER A 221 -19.70 22.41 -4.15
N LEU A 222 -20.95 22.81 -4.09
CA LEU A 222 -21.64 23.07 -2.83
C LEU A 222 -21.55 21.90 -1.85
N ALA A 223 -21.86 20.69 -2.31
CA ALA A 223 -21.79 19.50 -1.47
C ALA A 223 -20.35 19.19 -0.98
N GLN A 224 -19.34 19.43 -1.82
CA GLN A 224 -17.94 19.28 -1.42
C GLN A 224 -17.51 20.37 -0.43
N GLN A 225 -17.99 21.60 -0.61
CA GLN A 225 -17.72 22.71 0.30
C GLN A 225 -18.34 22.44 1.67
N ASP A 226 -19.57 21.94 1.72
CA ASP A 226 -20.24 21.56 2.97
C ASP A 226 -19.46 20.44 3.69
N ALA A 227 -19.02 19.41 2.93
CA ALA A 227 -18.19 18.33 3.48
C ALA A 227 -16.83 18.86 3.98
N TYR A 228 -16.17 19.76 3.23
CA TYR A 228 -14.92 20.39 3.64
C TYR A 228 -15.09 21.18 4.95
N ASN A 229 -16.11 22.01 5.04
CA ASN A 229 -16.43 22.77 6.26
C ASN A 229 -16.74 21.83 7.42
N GLY A 230 -17.51 20.77 7.17
CA GLY A 230 -17.81 19.72 8.16
C GLY A 230 -16.55 19.04 8.68
N ILE A 231 -15.59 18.70 7.79
CA ILE A 231 -14.30 18.12 8.18
C ILE A 231 -13.54 19.08 9.10
N LEU A 232 -13.43 20.35 8.74
CA LEU A 232 -12.73 21.34 9.56
C LEU A 232 -13.37 21.49 10.94
N MET A 233 -14.70 21.56 11.01
CA MET A 233 -15.44 21.63 12.28
C MET A 233 -15.20 20.38 13.14
N GLN A 234 -15.22 19.18 12.54
CA GLN A 234 -14.95 17.94 13.26
C GLN A 234 -13.49 17.88 13.75
N MET A 235 -12.53 18.32 12.95
CA MET A 235 -11.11 18.36 13.32
C MET A 235 -10.81 19.29 14.50
N MET A 236 -11.64 20.30 14.74
CA MET A 236 -11.52 21.12 15.96
C MET A 236 -11.77 20.32 17.25
N LYS A 237 -12.62 19.30 17.19
CA LYS A 237 -13.08 18.52 18.34
C LYS A 237 -12.45 17.12 18.41
N LYS A 238 -12.02 16.57 17.28
CA LYS A 238 -11.56 15.18 17.13
C LYS A 238 -10.20 15.15 16.45
N ASP A 239 -9.39 14.16 16.81
CA ASP A 239 -8.09 13.95 16.16
C ASP A 239 -8.21 13.15 14.86
N VAL A 240 -9.27 12.35 14.74
CA VAL A 240 -9.56 11.54 13.55
C VAL A 240 -10.95 11.85 13.04
N VAL A 241 -11.08 12.07 11.74
CA VAL A 241 -12.35 12.29 11.05
C VAL A 241 -12.51 11.26 9.94
N LEU A 242 -13.67 10.63 9.86
CA LEU A 242 -14.06 9.74 8.77
C LEU A 242 -14.91 10.51 7.75
N LEU A 243 -14.42 10.59 6.51
CA LEU A 243 -15.18 11.08 5.36
C LEU A 243 -15.77 9.87 4.62
N HIS A 244 -17.05 9.61 4.85
CA HIS A 244 -17.83 8.62 4.13
C HIS A 244 -18.43 9.26 2.87
N GLY A 245 -17.76 9.11 1.73
CA GLY A 245 -18.21 9.71 0.48
C GLY A 245 -18.40 8.69 -0.62
N VAL A 246 -19.55 8.67 -1.28
CA VAL A 246 -19.83 7.73 -2.39
C VAL A 246 -18.75 7.74 -3.45
N THR A 247 -18.65 6.66 -4.24
CA THR A 247 -17.72 6.58 -5.36
C THR A 247 -17.94 7.74 -6.34
N SER A 248 -16.84 8.35 -6.82
CA SER A 248 -16.88 9.50 -7.73
C SER A 248 -17.58 10.76 -7.15
N SER A 249 -17.60 10.93 -5.83
CA SER A 249 -18.05 12.17 -5.17
C SER A 249 -17.03 13.31 -5.24
N GLY A 250 -15.80 13.01 -5.66
CA GLY A 250 -14.72 13.99 -5.76
C GLY A 250 -13.98 14.24 -4.44
N LYS A 251 -13.88 13.24 -3.57
CA LYS A 251 -13.09 13.29 -2.31
C LYS A 251 -11.69 13.87 -2.51
N THR A 252 -11.02 13.51 -3.61
CA THR A 252 -9.67 14.00 -3.92
C THR A 252 -9.59 15.52 -4.02
N GLU A 253 -10.63 16.21 -4.53
CA GLU A 253 -10.63 17.68 -4.55
C GLU A 253 -10.68 18.26 -3.14
N ILE A 254 -11.46 17.65 -2.25
CA ILE A 254 -11.48 18.03 -0.82
C ILE A 254 -10.10 17.85 -0.20
N TYR A 255 -9.42 16.73 -0.50
CA TYR A 255 -8.05 16.49 0.00
C TYR A 255 -7.07 17.54 -0.50
N ILE A 256 -7.13 17.93 -1.78
CA ILE A 256 -6.27 18.99 -2.34
C ILE A 256 -6.47 20.32 -1.59
N HIS A 257 -7.71 20.69 -1.27
CA HIS A 257 -7.99 21.90 -0.49
C HIS A 257 -7.46 21.81 0.95
N LEU A 258 -7.57 20.64 1.60
CA LEU A 258 -7.02 20.43 2.94
C LEU A 258 -5.47 20.46 2.92
N ILE A 259 -4.86 19.87 1.89
CA ILE A 259 -3.40 19.91 1.70
C ILE A 259 -2.94 21.35 1.51
N ARG A 260 -3.60 22.14 0.64
CA ARG A 260 -3.31 23.56 0.46
C ARG A 260 -3.34 24.30 1.78
N LYS A 261 -4.41 24.14 2.57
CA LYS A 261 -4.54 24.77 3.88
C LYS A 261 -3.37 24.37 4.81
N ALA A 262 -2.98 23.12 4.86
CA ALA A 262 -1.86 22.66 5.68
C ALA A 262 -0.53 23.28 5.24
N ILE A 263 -0.29 23.43 3.92
CA ILE A 263 0.89 24.08 3.36
C ILE A 263 0.91 25.58 3.73
N GLU A 264 -0.22 26.27 3.65
CA GLU A 264 -0.35 27.68 4.06
C GLU A 264 -0.05 27.85 5.57
N GLU A 265 -0.31 26.84 6.38
CA GLU A 265 0.05 26.80 7.80
C GLU A 265 1.49 26.30 8.07
N HIS A 266 2.32 26.14 7.04
CA HIS A 266 3.68 25.60 7.11
C HIS A 266 3.74 24.20 7.76
N LYS A 267 2.73 23.36 7.51
CA LYS A 267 2.64 21.99 7.98
C LYS A 267 2.89 21.00 6.86
N GLN A 268 3.55 19.89 7.19
CA GLN A 268 3.71 18.77 6.28
C GLN A 268 2.48 17.87 6.27
N VAL A 269 2.26 17.23 5.13
CA VAL A 269 1.13 16.31 4.92
C VAL A 269 1.63 14.94 4.52
N LEU A 270 1.12 13.91 5.18
CA LEU A 270 1.26 12.52 4.76
C LEU A 270 -0.06 12.06 4.11
N TYR A 271 -0.01 11.76 2.81
CA TYR A 271 -1.16 11.23 2.08
C TYR A 271 -0.91 9.76 1.72
N LEU A 272 -1.60 8.86 2.41
CA LEU A 272 -1.49 7.42 2.21
C LEU A 272 -2.57 6.91 1.25
N LEU A 273 -2.13 6.14 0.27
CA LEU A 273 -2.96 5.38 -0.67
C LEU A 273 -2.59 3.90 -0.64
N PRO A 274 -3.53 2.99 -0.92
CA PRO A 274 -3.19 1.61 -1.25
C PRO A 274 -2.22 1.57 -2.43
N GLU A 275 -1.27 0.65 -2.42
CA GLU A 275 -0.21 0.58 -3.45
C GLU A 275 -0.78 0.47 -4.88
N ILE A 276 -1.90 -0.24 -5.04
CA ILE A 276 -2.61 -0.39 -6.32
C ILE A 276 -3.29 0.93 -6.75
N ALA A 277 -3.69 1.78 -5.80
CA ALA A 277 -4.35 3.06 -6.09
C ALA A 277 -3.35 4.19 -6.40
N LEU A 278 -2.05 3.99 -6.17
CA LEU A 278 -0.97 4.88 -6.62
C LEU A 278 -0.81 4.78 -8.14
N THR A 279 -1.82 5.24 -8.86
CA THR A 279 -1.82 5.27 -10.32
C THR A 279 -1.13 6.52 -10.85
N VAL A 280 -0.67 6.46 -12.10
CA VAL A 280 -0.11 7.63 -12.81
C VAL A 280 -1.09 8.80 -12.76
N GLN A 281 -2.38 8.52 -12.90
CA GLN A 281 -3.44 9.55 -12.90
C GLN A 281 -3.49 10.39 -11.61
N ILE A 282 -3.40 9.75 -10.43
CA ILE A 282 -3.40 10.49 -9.16
C ILE A 282 -2.08 11.23 -8.95
N MET A 283 -0.96 10.61 -9.33
CA MET A 283 0.34 11.23 -9.24
C MET A 283 0.43 12.47 -10.12
N GLU A 284 0.07 12.38 -11.39
CA GLU A 284 0.05 13.51 -12.33
C GLU A 284 -0.90 14.62 -11.87
N ARG A 285 -2.07 14.26 -11.34
CA ARG A 285 -3.03 15.23 -10.84
C ARG A 285 -2.46 16.05 -9.67
N LEU A 286 -1.80 15.41 -8.73
CA LEU A 286 -1.18 16.08 -7.59
C LEU A 286 0.09 16.84 -8.00
N HIS A 287 0.89 16.29 -8.91
CA HIS A 287 2.06 16.97 -9.44
C HIS A 287 1.72 18.29 -10.17
N ARG A 288 0.64 18.28 -10.94
CA ARG A 288 0.18 19.50 -11.63
C ARG A 288 -0.13 20.63 -10.66
N VAL A 289 -0.56 20.31 -9.44
CA VAL A 289 -0.92 21.31 -8.42
C VAL A 289 0.26 21.65 -7.52
N PHE A 290 0.97 20.65 -7.02
CA PHE A 290 1.96 20.84 -5.96
C PHE A 290 3.41 20.86 -6.46
N GLY A 291 3.68 20.45 -7.70
CA GLY A 291 5.02 20.52 -8.31
C GLY A 291 6.09 19.89 -7.41
N ASP A 292 7.17 20.64 -7.19
CA ASP A 292 8.33 20.25 -6.38
C ASP A 292 8.06 20.10 -4.87
N ARG A 293 6.90 20.56 -4.40
CA ARG A 293 6.46 20.37 -3.02
C ARG A 293 5.98 18.95 -2.72
N LEU A 294 5.75 18.13 -3.77
CA LEU A 294 5.24 16.77 -3.67
C LEU A 294 6.35 15.74 -3.79
N GLY A 295 6.57 14.96 -2.75
CA GLY A 295 7.38 13.74 -2.79
C GLY A 295 6.49 12.50 -2.92
N ILE A 296 6.89 11.54 -3.76
CA ILE A 296 6.19 10.25 -3.91
C ILE A 296 7.06 9.15 -3.33
N TYR A 297 6.48 8.27 -2.50
CA TYR A 297 7.20 7.19 -1.84
C TYR A 297 6.46 5.86 -1.95
N HIS A 298 7.02 4.91 -2.71
CA HIS A 298 6.43 3.58 -2.87
C HIS A 298 7.49 2.48 -3.12
N SER A 299 7.07 1.22 -3.00
CA SER A 299 7.95 0.04 -3.07
C SER A 299 8.60 -0.19 -4.45
N LYS A 300 8.03 0.38 -5.53
CA LYS A 300 8.58 0.26 -6.90
C LYS A 300 9.76 1.20 -7.17
N TYR A 301 10.01 2.17 -6.30
CA TYR A 301 11.20 2.99 -6.39
C TYR A 301 12.44 2.19 -6.04
N SER A 302 13.53 2.47 -6.73
CA SER A 302 14.84 1.93 -6.40
C SER A 302 15.23 2.31 -4.97
N ASP A 303 16.09 1.53 -4.38
CA ASP A 303 16.54 1.81 -3.01
C ASP A 303 17.25 3.17 -2.90
N ALA A 304 17.95 3.58 -3.97
CA ALA A 304 18.61 4.87 -4.06
C ALA A 304 17.61 6.05 -4.06
N GLU A 305 16.52 5.96 -4.84
CA GLU A 305 15.45 6.98 -4.83
C GLU A 305 14.81 7.10 -3.45
N ARG A 306 14.60 5.97 -2.76
CA ARG A 306 14.05 5.97 -1.41
C ARG A 306 15.00 6.62 -0.39
N VAL A 307 16.31 6.44 -0.55
CA VAL A 307 17.33 7.13 0.27
C VAL A 307 17.28 8.63 0.01
N GLU A 308 17.21 9.06 -1.25
CA GLU A 308 17.13 10.50 -1.60
C GLU A 308 15.89 11.17 -0.99
N ILE A 309 14.72 10.52 -1.04
CA ILE A 309 13.49 11.05 -0.40
C ILE A 309 13.69 11.16 1.11
N TRP A 310 14.29 10.13 1.74
CA TRP A 310 14.58 10.14 3.17
C TRP A 310 15.48 11.32 3.56
N GLN A 311 16.58 11.52 2.83
CA GLN A 311 17.51 12.62 3.05
C GLN A 311 16.88 13.98 2.80
N LYS A 312 16.08 14.10 1.73
CA LYS A 312 15.31 15.31 1.43
C LYS A 312 14.37 15.69 2.57
N GLN A 313 13.70 14.72 3.17
CA GLN A 313 12.82 14.95 4.32
C GLN A 313 13.57 15.42 5.58
N LEU A 314 14.83 15.03 5.74
CA LEU A 314 15.69 15.48 6.83
C LEU A 314 16.36 16.84 6.54
N SER A 315 16.41 17.31 5.29
CA SER A 315 17.04 18.56 4.85
C SER A 315 16.25 19.79 5.34
N ASP A 316 16.82 20.97 5.14
CA ASP A 316 16.16 22.24 5.49
C ASP A 316 14.96 22.56 4.57
N HIS A 317 14.89 21.92 3.40
CA HIS A 317 13.80 22.06 2.44
C HIS A 317 13.12 20.72 2.17
N PRO A 318 12.40 20.13 3.16
CA PRO A 318 11.68 18.88 2.97
C PRO A 318 10.50 19.07 2.00
N TYR A 319 9.94 17.97 1.51
CA TYR A 319 8.66 18.02 0.83
C TYR A 319 7.55 18.45 1.80
N ASP A 320 6.65 19.30 1.32
CA ASP A 320 5.45 19.67 2.07
C ASP A 320 4.42 18.53 2.09
N VAL A 321 4.36 17.78 0.99
CA VAL A 321 3.42 16.65 0.82
C VAL A 321 4.18 15.39 0.48
N ILE A 322 3.95 14.34 1.22
CA ILE A 322 4.38 12.98 0.87
C ILE A 322 3.15 12.17 0.47
N LEU A 323 3.11 11.77 -0.80
CA LEU A 323 2.18 10.77 -1.31
C LEU A 323 2.85 9.41 -1.26
N GLY A 324 2.23 8.44 -0.59
CA GLY A 324 2.87 7.14 -0.50
C GLY A 324 1.96 5.98 -0.18
N ALA A 325 2.53 4.78 -0.32
CA ALA A 325 1.92 3.55 0.14
C ALA A 325 2.23 3.30 1.63
N ARG A 326 1.87 2.14 2.11
CA ARG A 326 2.05 1.69 3.50
C ARG A 326 3.37 2.10 4.16
N SER A 327 4.49 1.95 3.46
CA SER A 327 5.83 2.23 4.00
C SER A 327 6.15 3.71 4.20
N ALA A 328 5.37 4.62 3.60
CA ALA A 328 5.58 6.06 3.75
C ALA A 328 5.36 6.57 5.18
N VAL A 329 4.64 5.79 6.02
CA VAL A 329 4.45 6.11 7.44
C VAL A 329 5.77 6.17 8.23
N PHE A 330 6.84 5.55 7.73
CA PHE A 330 8.15 5.55 8.38
C PHE A 330 9.04 6.74 8.02
N LEU A 331 8.67 7.54 7.02
CA LEU A 331 9.48 8.69 6.62
C LEU A 331 9.63 9.72 7.75
N PRO A 332 10.75 10.44 7.80
CA PRO A 332 10.92 11.54 8.75
C PRO A 332 10.07 12.75 8.37
N PHE A 333 9.35 13.27 9.35
CA PHE A 333 8.62 14.54 9.24
C PHE A 333 9.13 15.50 10.31
N LYS A 334 9.37 16.77 9.93
CA LYS A 334 9.76 17.81 10.88
C LYS A 334 8.56 18.48 11.54
N ASN A 335 7.48 18.67 10.77
CA ASN A 335 6.28 19.40 11.20
C ASN A 335 5.01 18.82 10.58
N LEU A 336 4.71 17.53 10.87
CA LEU A 336 3.51 16.88 10.36
C LEU A 336 2.25 17.51 10.96
N GLY A 337 1.33 17.98 10.12
CA GLY A 337 0.07 18.61 10.55
C GLY A 337 -1.18 17.89 10.09
N LEU A 338 -1.10 17.14 9.01
CA LEU A 338 -2.24 16.42 8.46
C LEU A 338 -1.82 15.05 7.93
N VAL A 339 -2.63 14.04 8.23
CA VAL A 339 -2.53 12.71 7.65
C VAL A 339 -3.82 12.41 6.92
N ILE A 340 -3.74 12.08 5.65
CA ILE A 340 -4.88 11.64 4.83
C ILE A 340 -4.68 10.17 4.51
N ILE A 341 -5.69 9.34 4.73
CA ILE A 341 -5.68 7.92 4.39
C ILE A 341 -6.89 7.66 3.51
N ASP A 342 -6.66 7.59 2.22
CA ASP A 342 -7.73 7.30 1.27
C ASP A 342 -7.91 5.79 1.09
N GLU A 343 -9.15 5.38 0.82
CA GLU A 343 -9.55 3.97 0.80
C GLU A 343 -9.12 3.23 2.10
N GLU A 344 -9.44 3.84 3.26
CA GLU A 344 -8.95 3.43 4.59
C GLU A 344 -9.25 1.97 4.95
N HIS A 345 -10.31 1.41 4.32
CA HIS A 345 -10.76 0.03 4.49
C HIS A 345 -9.85 -1.01 3.83
N GLU A 346 -8.88 -0.57 3.01
CA GLU A 346 -8.07 -1.48 2.20
C GLU A 346 -7.15 -2.37 3.01
N THR A 347 -7.27 -3.67 2.77
CA THR A 347 -6.47 -4.69 3.47
C THR A 347 -4.97 -4.60 3.18
N SER A 348 -4.58 -3.96 2.06
CA SER A 348 -3.17 -3.76 1.69
C SER A 348 -2.40 -2.83 2.64
N PHE A 349 -3.09 -2.06 3.48
CA PHE A 349 -2.46 -1.30 4.57
C PHE A 349 -1.91 -2.19 5.68
N LYS A 350 -2.35 -3.44 5.79
CA LYS A 350 -1.78 -4.43 6.70
C LYS A 350 -0.58 -5.13 6.05
N GLN A 351 0.58 -5.09 6.69
CA GLN A 351 1.72 -5.92 6.34
C GLN A 351 1.54 -7.32 6.90
N GLN A 352 1.55 -8.33 6.05
CA GLN A 352 1.43 -9.72 6.48
C GLN A 352 2.79 -10.39 6.62
N ASP A 353 3.68 -10.19 5.65
CA ASP A 353 5.04 -10.71 5.63
C ASP A 353 5.94 -9.76 4.84
N PRO A 354 7.19 -9.52 5.28
CA PRO A 354 7.82 -9.96 6.53
C PRO A 354 7.26 -9.21 7.77
N ALA A 355 7.75 -9.59 8.98
CA ALA A 355 7.53 -8.81 10.19
C ALA A 355 8.13 -7.39 10.05
N PRO A 356 7.60 -6.38 10.76
CA PRO A 356 6.43 -6.38 11.66
C PRO A 356 5.11 -6.46 10.87
N ARG A 357 4.12 -7.16 11.43
CA ARG A 357 2.78 -7.28 10.83
C ARG A 357 1.89 -6.10 11.22
N TYR A 358 2.37 -4.90 10.96
CA TYR A 358 1.68 -3.67 11.31
C TYR A 358 0.59 -3.28 10.32
N HIS A 359 -0.38 -2.50 10.77
CA HIS A 359 -1.39 -1.85 9.93
C HIS A 359 -1.05 -0.38 9.77
N ALA A 360 -0.79 0.07 8.53
CA ALA A 360 -0.32 1.43 8.27
C ALA A 360 -1.34 2.50 8.65
N ARG A 361 -2.66 2.25 8.48
CA ARG A 361 -3.72 3.15 8.96
C ARG A 361 -3.57 3.42 10.46
N SER A 362 -3.47 2.37 11.27
CA SER A 362 -3.31 2.50 12.73
C SER A 362 -1.99 3.17 13.11
N ALA A 363 -0.89 2.79 12.45
CA ALA A 363 0.42 3.40 12.67
C ALA A 363 0.43 4.89 12.30
N ALA A 364 -0.26 5.29 11.21
CA ALA A 364 -0.36 6.67 10.78
C ALA A 364 -1.22 7.53 11.74
N ILE A 365 -2.30 6.98 12.29
CA ILE A 365 -3.10 7.64 13.33
C ILE A 365 -2.26 7.89 14.58
N VAL A 366 -1.47 6.90 14.99
CA VAL A 366 -0.55 7.03 16.15
C VAL A 366 0.55 8.04 15.87
N LEU A 367 1.14 8.01 14.67
CA LEU A 367 2.14 8.99 14.24
C LEU A 367 1.55 10.41 14.27
N ALA A 368 0.36 10.61 13.69
CA ALA A 368 -0.34 11.90 13.71
C ALA A 368 -0.52 12.40 15.15
N LYS A 369 -0.96 11.54 16.07
CA LYS A 369 -1.10 11.89 17.50
C LYS A 369 0.23 12.32 18.13
N MET A 370 1.35 11.69 17.78
CA MET A 370 2.67 12.06 18.28
C MET A 370 3.11 13.45 17.85
N TYR A 371 2.60 13.95 16.71
CA TYR A 371 2.84 15.30 16.19
C TYR A 371 1.75 16.31 16.55
N GLY A 372 0.66 15.90 17.19
CA GLY A 372 -0.55 16.72 17.35
C GLY A 372 -1.25 17.02 16.02
N ALA A 373 -0.98 16.23 14.99
CA ALA A 373 -1.57 16.34 13.67
C ALA A 373 -2.98 15.74 13.62
N LYS A 374 -3.80 16.19 12.67
CA LYS A 374 -5.13 15.66 12.40
C LYS A 374 -5.09 14.53 11.37
N THR A 375 -6.01 13.58 11.49
CA THR A 375 -6.13 12.47 10.55
C THR A 375 -7.49 12.49 9.87
N LEU A 376 -7.48 12.39 8.54
CA LEU A 376 -8.67 12.18 7.71
C LEU A 376 -8.64 10.77 7.11
N LEU A 377 -9.66 9.99 7.41
CA LEU A 377 -9.91 8.69 6.79
C LEU A 377 -10.95 8.89 5.69
N GLY A 378 -10.62 8.59 4.45
CA GLY A 378 -11.52 8.73 3.32
C GLY A 378 -11.89 7.40 2.69
N THR A 379 -13.17 7.19 2.38
CA THR A 379 -13.63 5.97 1.73
C THR A 379 -15.07 6.10 1.23
N ALA A 380 -15.43 5.24 0.27
CA ALA A 380 -16.84 5.06 -0.12
C ALA A 380 -17.53 3.94 0.68
N THR A 381 -16.75 3.04 1.24
CA THR A 381 -17.20 1.86 1.97
C THR A 381 -16.33 1.71 3.22
N PRO A 382 -16.66 2.41 4.33
CA PRO A 382 -15.87 2.37 5.55
C PRO A 382 -15.61 0.95 6.06
N SER A 383 -14.47 0.73 6.72
CA SER A 383 -14.30 -0.48 7.52
C SER A 383 -15.24 -0.47 8.72
N MET A 384 -15.73 -1.65 9.13
CA MET A 384 -16.64 -1.77 10.27
C MET A 384 -16.06 -1.12 11.54
N GLU A 385 -14.75 -1.28 11.75
CA GLU A 385 -14.04 -0.70 12.90
C GLU A 385 -14.00 0.83 12.86
N SER A 386 -13.72 1.43 11.69
CA SER A 386 -13.68 2.90 11.55
C SER A 386 -15.06 3.52 11.67
N TYR A 387 -16.06 2.90 11.05
CA TYR A 387 -17.43 3.37 11.14
C TYR A 387 -17.99 3.23 12.56
N TYR A 388 -17.71 2.11 13.24
CA TYR A 388 -18.04 1.92 14.65
C TYR A 388 -17.42 3.00 15.54
N ASN A 389 -16.13 3.31 15.36
CA ASN A 389 -15.48 4.38 16.11
C ASN A 389 -16.10 5.75 15.85
N ALA A 390 -16.57 6.01 14.63
CA ALA A 390 -17.29 7.24 14.30
C ALA A 390 -18.68 7.27 14.97
N GLN A 391 -19.43 6.17 14.92
CA GLN A 391 -20.75 6.06 15.59
C GLN A 391 -20.63 6.16 17.12
N GLN A 392 -19.56 5.66 17.72
CA GLN A 392 -19.27 5.81 19.16
C GLN A 392 -18.71 7.20 19.53
N GLY A 393 -18.61 8.12 18.57
CA GLY A 393 -18.12 9.47 18.80
C GLY A 393 -16.62 9.56 19.10
N LYS A 394 -15.84 8.50 18.91
CA LYS A 394 -14.37 8.55 18.96
C LYS A 394 -13.80 9.30 17.78
N TYR A 395 -14.33 9.06 16.57
CA TYR A 395 -14.00 9.78 15.35
C TYR A 395 -15.10 10.78 15.01
N GLY A 396 -14.77 11.85 14.30
CA GLY A 396 -15.75 12.68 13.62
C GLY A 396 -16.30 11.95 12.40
N LEU A 397 -17.56 12.16 12.05
CA LEU A 397 -18.18 11.62 10.83
C LEU A 397 -18.63 12.76 9.94
N VAL A 398 -18.25 12.70 8.66
CA VAL A 398 -18.73 13.58 7.60
C VAL A 398 -19.16 12.72 6.43
N GLU A 399 -20.36 12.96 5.92
CA GLU A 399 -20.94 12.21 4.81
C GLU A 399 -21.01 13.05 3.55
N LEU A 400 -20.64 12.44 2.40
CA LEU A 400 -20.76 13.03 1.07
C LEU A 400 -21.56 12.08 0.17
N LYS A 401 -22.89 12.20 0.23
CA LYS A 401 -23.86 11.24 -0.35
C LYS A 401 -24.09 11.43 -1.85
N THR A 402 -23.61 12.51 -2.45
CA THR A 402 -23.86 12.84 -3.85
C THR A 402 -22.60 12.63 -4.70
N ARG A 403 -22.76 12.07 -5.90
CA ARG A 403 -21.71 12.04 -6.90
C ARG A 403 -21.47 13.44 -7.47
N TYR A 404 -20.23 13.68 -7.92
CA TYR A 404 -19.89 14.92 -8.62
C TYR A 404 -20.80 15.14 -9.84
N LYS A 405 -21.32 16.36 -10.00
CA LYS A 405 -22.31 16.74 -11.02
C LYS A 405 -23.65 15.99 -10.98
N GLY A 406 -24.04 15.43 -9.84
CA GLY A 406 -25.34 14.76 -9.69
C GLY A 406 -25.53 13.48 -10.52
N ILE A 407 -24.45 12.86 -11.00
CA ILE A 407 -24.52 11.62 -11.77
C ILE A 407 -25.15 10.51 -10.92
N GLN A 408 -26.17 9.83 -11.43
CA GLN A 408 -26.83 8.74 -10.72
C GLN A 408 -25.89 7.53 -10.53
N LEU A 409 -26.13 6.76 -9.47
CA LEU A 409 -25.49 5.46 -9.31
C LEU A 409 -25.90 4.51 -10.45
N PRO A 410 -25.02 3.58 -10.85
CA PRO A 410 -25.32 2.62 -11.90
C PRO A 410 -26.55 1.77 -11.52
N GLU A 411 -27.25 1.31 -12.51
CA GLU A 411 -28.28 0.30 -12.32
C GLU A 411 -27.64 -1.05 -12.11
N ILE A 412 -28.05 -1.79 -11.08
CA ILE A 412 -27.53 -3.13 -10.80
C ILE A 412 -28.63 -4.13 -11.08
N GLN A 413 -28.45 -4.94 -12.13
CA GLN A 413 -29.32 -6.05 -12.47
C GLN A 413 -28.75 -7.34 -11.90
N VAL A 414 -29.47 -7.96 -10.96
CA VAL A 414 -29.10 -9.24 -10.39
C VAL A 414 -29.59 -10.37 -11.28
N VAL A 415 -28.71 -11.31 -11.59
CA VAL A 415 -29.00 -12.47 -12.44
C VAL A 415 -28.83 -13.77 -11.65
N ASP A 416 -29.91 -14.54 -11.56
CA ASP A 416 -29.87 -15.90 -10.96
C ASP A 416 -29.24 -16.90 -11.93
N VAL A 417 -27.96 -17.15 -11.73
CA VAL A 417 -27.24 -18.13 -12.59
C VAL A 417 -27.57 -19.58 -12.26
N LYS A 418 -28.23 -19.87 -11.13
CA LYS A 418 -28.69 -21.21 -10.76
C LYS A 418 -29.82 -21.67 -11.67
N ASP A 419 -30.83 -20.80 -11.86
CA ASP A 419 -31.95 -21.09 -12.77
C ASP A 419 -31.48 -21.18 -14.23
N LEU A 420 -30.66 -20.24 -14.68
CA LEU A 420 -30.11 -20.24 -16.05
C LEU A 420 -29.27 -21.50 -16.33
N ARG A 421 -28.50 -22.00 -15.37
CA ARG A 421 -27.76 -23.27 -15.54
C ARG A 421 -28.67 -24.46 -15.65
N ARG A 422 -29.70 -24.51 -14.81
CA ARG A 422 -30.71 -25.60 -14.88
C ARG A 422 -31.37 -25.63 -16.26
N ARG A 423 -31.66 -24.47 -16.85
CA ARG A 423 -32.22 -24.33 -18.20
C ARG A 423 -31.19 -24.45 -19.32
N LYS A 424 -29.88 -24.66 -19.03
CA LYS A 424 -28.77 -24.73 -19.99
C LYS A 424 -28.62 -23.47 -20.86
N MET A 425 -28.97 -22.30 -20.31
CA MET A 425 -28.92 -21.01 -21.02
C MET A 425 -27.58 -20.27 -20.83
N MET A 426 -26.66 -20.78 -20.00
CA MET A 426 -25.36 -20.15 -19.75
C MET A 426 -24.35 -20.51 -20.85
N SER A 427 -23.59 -19.53 -21.33
CA SER A 427 -22.40 -19.73 -22.18
C SER A 427 -21.15 -19.67 -21.29
N GLY A 428 -20.67 -20.83 -20.81
CA GLY A 428 -19.59 -20.87 -19.82
C GLY A 428 -19.96 -20.14 -18.52
N PRO A 429 -19.20 -19.12 -18.08
CA PRO A 429 -19.52 -18.32 -16.90
C PRO A 429 -20.48 -17.15 -17.18
N PHE A 430 -20.91 -16.95 -18.44
CA PHE A 430 -21.64 -15.77 -18.86
C PHE A 430 -23.14 -16.04 -19.00
N SER A 431 -23.96 -15.18 -18.41
CA SER A 431 -25.40 -15.18 -18.60
C SER A 431 -25.80 -14.51 -19.92
N PRO A 432 -26.95 -14.85 -20.51
CA PRO A 432 -27.47 -14.18 -21.71
C PRO A 432 -27.60 -12.66 -21.54
N GLN A 433 -28.04 -12.21 -20.34
CA GLN A 433 -28.18 -10.77 -20.00
C GLN A 433 -26.83 -10.06 -20.06
N LEU A 434 -25.79 -10.68 -19.50
CA LEU A 434 -24.43 -10.11 -19.53
C LEU A 434 -23.92 -10.03 -20.96
N LEU A 435 -24.05 -11.09 -21.74
CA LEU A 435 -23.59 -11.11 -23.14
C LEU A 435 -24.35 -10.10 -24.00
N ALA A 436 -25.65 -9.92 -23.78
CA ALA A 436 -26.45 -8.92 -24.47
C ALA A 436 -25.98 -7.50 -24.13
N ALA A 437 -25.76 -7.19 -22.83
CA ALA A 437 -25.27 -5.89 -22.39
C ALA A 437 -23.87 -5.56 -22.94
N VAL A 438 -22.95 -6.53 -22.92
CA VAL A 438 -21.60 -6.36 -23.49
C VAL A 438 -21.67 -6.12 -24.99
N ARG A 439 -22.48 -6.89 -25.73
CA ARG A 439 -22.67 -6.72 -27.19
C ARG A 439 -23.19 -5.34 -27.51
N GLU A 440 -24.16 -4.85 -26.77
CA GLU A 440 -24.74 -3.50 -26.97
C GLU A 440 -23.70 -2.42 -26.68
N ALA A 441 -22.91 -2.54 -25.60
CA ALA A 441 -21.84 -1.61 -25.28
C ALA A 441 -20.78 -1.53 -26.39
N LEU A 442 -20.31 -2.69 -26.87
CA LEU A 442 -19.30 -2.75 -27.95
C LEU A 442 -19.83 -2.18 -29.24
N LYS A 443 -21.11 -2.49 -29.63
CA LYS A 443 -21.77 -1.94 -30.84
C LYS A 443 -21.87 -0.41 -30.77
N ASN A 444 -22.07 0.16 -29.61
CA ASN A 444 -22.16 1.61 -29.39
C ASN A 444 -20.78 2.29 -29.20
N GLY A 445 -19.67 1.60 -29.45
CA GLY A 445 -18.31 2.13 -29.27
C GLY A 445 -17.95 2.41 -27.81
N GLN A 446 -18.68 1.81 -26.89
CA GLN A 446 -18.43 1.90 -25.44
C GLN A 446 -17.56 0.75 -24.96
N GLN A 447 -17.18 0.80 -23.71
CA GLN A 447 -16.30 -0.19 -23.08
C GLN A 447 -17.05 -0.99 -22.01
N ALA A 448 -16.58 -2.22 -21.79
CA ALA A 448 -17.08 -3.08 -20.75
C ALA A 448 -15.96 -3.61 -19.86
N ILE A 449 -16.29 -3.88 -18.58
CA ILE A 449 -15.39 -4.52 -17.60
C ILE A 449 -16.02 -5.83 -17.14
N LEU A 450 -15.27 -6.92 -17.20
CA LEU A 450 -15.63 -8.21 -16.62
C LEU A 450 -14.80 -8.44 -15.38
N PHE A 451 -15.46 -8.44 -14.23
CA PHE A 451 -14.82 -8.62 -12.94
C PHE A 451 -14.93 -10.07 -12.46
N GLN A 452 -13.78 -10.66 -12.16
CA GLN A 452 -13.67 -11.98 -11.55
C GLN A 452 -12.78 -11.91 -10.31
N ASN A 453 -13.33 -12.17 -9.13
CA ASN A 453 -12.51 -12.25 -7.93
C ASN A 453 -11.66 -13.53 -7.93
N ARG A 454 -10.32 -13.40 -7.99
CA ARG A 454 -9.37 -14.51 -7.99
C ARG A 454 -8.58 -14.62 -6.68
N ARG A 455 -8.58 -13.60 -5.82
CA ARG A 455 -7.74 -13.62 -4.60
C ARG A 455 -8.29 -14.56 -3.54
N GLY A 456 -7.38 -15.36 -2.97
CA GLY A 456 -7.65 -16.21 -1.82
C GLY A 456 -8.51 -17.42 -2.15
N PHE A 457 -8.05 -18.26 -3.06
CA PHE A 457 -8.66 -19.55 -3.27
C PHE A 457 -8.38 -20.45 -2.07
N ALA A 458 -9.10 -20.24 -0.96
CA ALA A 458 -9.28 -21.30 0.00
C ALA A 458 -10.09 -22.38 -0.71
N PRO A 459 -9.57 -23.61 -0.87
CA PRO A 459 -10.33 -24.66 -1.49
C PRO A 459 -11.58 -24.92 -0.64
N MET A 460 -12.73 -24.46 -1.11
CA MET A 460 -14.01 -24.69 -0.47
C MET A 460 -14.83 -25.66 -1.31
N VAL A 461 -15.79 -26.29 -0.68
CA VAL A 461 -16.74 -27.20 -1.29
C VAL A 461 -18.03 -26.44 -1.57
N GLU A 462 -18.59 -26.61 -2.74
CA GLU A 462 -19.84 -26.01 -3.15
C GLU A 462 -20.72 -27.04 -3.88
N CYS A 463 -22.00 -27.05 -3.60
CA CYS A 463 -22.95 -27.81 -4.40
C CYS A 463 -23.18 -27.14 -5.74
N LYS A 464 -22.93 -27.82 -6.86
CA LYS A 464 -23.11 -27.28 -8.21
C LYS A 464 -24.57 -26.92 -8.52
N VAL A 465 -25.52 -27.65 -7.93
CA VAL A 465 -26.94 -27.50 -8.21
C VAL A 465 -27.54 -26.32 -7.46
N CYS A 466 -27.41 -26.30 -6.13
CA CYS A 466 -28.08 -25.29 -5.30
C CYS A 466 -27.19 -24.20 -4.76
N GLY A 467 -25.86 -24.27 -4.94
CA GLY A 467 -24.92 -23.30 -4.41
C GLY A 467 -24.64 -23.40 -2.91
N TRP A 468 -25.09 -24.44 -2.25
CA TRP A 468 -24.83 -24.66 -0.83
C TRP A 468 -23.32 -24.77 -0.56
N VAL A 469 -22.86 -24.06 0.49
CA VAL A 469 -21.48 -24.09 0.98
C VAL A 469 -21.50 -24.43 2.47
N PRO A 470 -20.69 -25.40 2.94
CA PRO A 470 -20.63 -25.76 4.35
C PRO A 470 -20.06 -24.63 5.21
N LYS A 471 -20.75 -24.32 6.31
CA LYS A 471 -20.36 -23.32 7.29
C LYS A 471 -20.00 -23.93 8.64
N CYS A 472 -19.14 -23.26 9.39
CA CYS A 472 -18.81 -23.63 10.75
C CYS A 472 -19.99 -23.31 11.69
N LYS A 473 -20.35 -24.26 12.56
CA LYS A 473 -21.45 -24.08 13.54
C LYS A 473 -21.09 -23.05 14.63
N ASN A 474 -19.78 -22.86 14.91
CA ASN A 474 -19.31 -22.03 16.01
C ASN A 474 -18.83 -20.62 15.57
N CYS A 475 -18.61 -20.40 14.26
CA CYS A 475 -17.96 -19.18 13.77
C CYS A 475 -18.71 -18.51 12.61
N ASP A 476 -19.76 -19.12 12.10
CA ASP A 476 -20.52 -18.70 10.90
C ASP A 476 -19.66 -18.32 9.67
N VAL A 477 -18.49 -18.95 9.55
CA VAL A 477 -17.62 -18.80 8.38
C VAL A 477 -17.67 -20.07 7.53
N SER A 478 -17.46 -19.95 6.23
CA SER A 478 -17.34 -21.10 5.33
C SER A 478 -16.15 -21.98 5.72
N LEU A 479 -16.28 -23.27 5.50
CA LEU A 479 -15.22 -24.23 5.82
C LEU A 479 -14.26 -24.41 4.66
N THR A 480 -12.98 -24.59 4.99
CA THR A 480 -11.92 -24.84 4.00
C THR A 480 -11.70 -26.34 3.79
N LEU A 481 -11.64 -26.78 2.54
CA LEU A 481 -11.35 -28.17 2.18
C LEU A 481 -9.83 -28.44 2.23
N HIS A 482 -9.42 -29.35 3.07
CA HIS A 482 -8.08 -29.91 3.07
C HIS A 482 -8.05 -31.19 2.21
N LYS A 483 -7.70 -31.04 0.94
CA LYS A 483 -7.73 -32.14 -0.05
C LYS A 483 -6.90 -33.36 0.36
N SER A 484 -5.76 -33.14 1.03
CA SER A 484 -4.84 -34.21 1.45
C SER A 484 -5.43 -35.17 2.47
N ILE A 485 -6.41 -34.71 3.26
CA ILE A 485 -7.08 -35.49 4.33
C ILE A 485 -8.58 -35.63 4.08
N ASN A 486 -9.09 -35.03 3.01
CA ASN A 486 -10.51 -34.98 2.63
C ASN A 486 -11.44 -34.52 3.77
N LEU A 487 -11.03 -33.49 4.49
CA LEU A 487 -11.77 -32.88 5.59
C LEU A 487 -12.06 -31.41 5.35
N LEU A 488 -13.20 -30.96 5.89
CA LEU A 488 -13.60 -29.58 5.96
C LEU A 488 -13.21 -29.00 7.32
N THR A 489 -12.48 -27.89 7.38
CA THR A 489 -11.97 -27.32 8.63
C THR A 489 -12.28 -25.84 8.75
N CYS A 490 -12.69 -25.41 9.93
CA CYS A 490 -12.77 -24.00 10.29
C CYS A 490 -11.41 -23.53 10.81
N HIS A 491 -10.82 -22.53 10.16
CA HIS A 491 -9.51 -21.99 10.58
C HIS A 491 -9.58 -20.99 11.75
N TYR A 492 -10.77 -20.80 12.34
CA TYR A 492 -10.94 -19.97 13.54
C TYR A 492 -11.03 -20.79 14.82
N CYS A 493 -11.80 -21.89 14.82
CA CYS A 493 -12.01 -22.70 16.01
C CYS A 493 -11.48 -24.13 15.90
N GLY A 494 -10.93 -24.54 14.75
CA GLY A 494 -10.44 -25.89 14.52
C GLY A 494 -11.54 -26.94 14.28
N TYR A 495 -12.83 -26.52 14.24
CA TYR A 495 -13.93 -27.46 14.00
C TYR A 495 -13.77 -28.11 12.62
N THR A 496 -13.83 -29.46 12.61
CA THR A 496 -13.60 -30.28 11.41
C THR A 496 -14.72 -31.29 11.25
N TYR A 497 -15.12 -31.58 10.02
CA TYR A 497 -16.00 -32.66 9.69
C TYR A 497 -15.75 -33.20 8.26
N PRO A 498 -16.24 -34.40 7.93
CA PRO A 498 -16.03 -34.98 6.60
C PRO A 498 -16.75 -34.18 5.52
N VAL A 499 -16.22 -34.24 4.29
CA VAL A 499 -16.94 -33.75 3.12
C VAL A 499 -18.20 -34.56 2.92
N PRO A 500 -19.40 -33.96 2.88
CA PRO A 500 -20.63 -34.69 2.68
C PRO A 500 -20.69 -35.31 1.28
N THR A 501 -21.18 -36.51 1.17
CA THR A 501 -21.39 -37.21 -0.11
C THR A 501 -22.59 -36.67 -0.88
N GLU A 502 -23.57 -36.13 -0.15
CA GLU A 502 -24.78 -35.53 -0.68
C GLU A 502 -24.98 -34.13 -0.09
N CYS A 503 -25.52 -33.25 -0.87
CA CYS A 503 -25.81 -31.88 -0.44
C CYS A 503 -26.94 -31.87 0.60
N PRO A 504 -26.74 -31.38 1.84
CA PRO A 504 -27.78 -31.35 2.86
C PRO A 504 -28.99 -30.48 2.49
N ASN A 505 -28.80 -29.53 1.52
CA ASN A 505 -29.87 -28.61 1.12
C ASN A 505 -30.73 -29.14 -0.03
N CYS A 506 -30.18 -29.91 -0.97
CA CYS A 506 -30.93 -30.32 -2.17
C CYS A 506 -30.74 -31.80 -2.56
N GLY A 507 -30.04 -32.63 -1.76
CA GLY A 507 -29.80 -34.05 -2.01
C GLY A 507 -28.84 -34.35 -3.18
N SER A 508 -28.31 -33.38 -3.87
CA SER A 508 -27.41 -33.61 -5.01
C SER A 508 -26.05 -34.15 -4.58
N THR A 509 -25.51 -35.11 -5.32
CA THR A 509 -24.16 -35.64 -5.15
C THR A 509 -23.08 -34.81 -5.85
N GLU A 510 -23.49 -33.79 -6.61
CA GLU A 510 -22.56 -32.91 -7.33
C GLU A 510 -21.91 -31.85 -6.41
N ILE A 511 -21.07 -32.32 -5.51
CA ILE A 511 -20.30 -31.47 -4.59
C ILE A 511 -18.85 -31.36 -5.08
N MET A 512 -18.37 -30.19 -5.41
CA MET A 512 -17.02 -30.00 -5.96
C MET A 512 -16.30 -28.77 -5.43
N GLY A 513 -14.95 -28.85 -5.35
CA GLY A 513 -14.06 -27.71 -5.20
C GLY A 513 -13.91 -26.96 -6.52
N ARG A 514 -13.90 -25.61 -6.51
CA ARG A 514 -13.97 -24.77 -7.72
C ARG A 514 -12.88 -23.70 -7.85
N GLY A 515 -12.53 -23.36 -9.12
CA GLY A 515 -11.80 -22.16 -9.55
C GLY A 515 -11.69 -22.04 -11.05
N PHE A 516 -12.05 -20.88 -11.61
CA PHE A 516 -11.74 -20.47 -12.97
C PHE A 516 -10.71 -19.34 -12.95
N GLY A 517 -9.64 -19.41 -13.75
CA GLY A 517 -8.67 -18.34 -13.93
C GLY A 517 -9.18 -17.28 -14.93
N THR A 518 -8.64 -16.05 -14.83
CA THR A 518 -8.93 -14.94 -15.76
C THR A 518 -8.55 -15.29 -17.20
N GLU A 519 -7.52 -16.09 -17.41
CA GLU A 519 -7.06 -16.60 -18.71
C GLU A 519 -8.15 -17.40 -19.43
N LYS A 520 -8.78 -18.35 -18.74
CA LYS A 520 -9.89 -19.12 -19.32
C LYS A 520 -11.12 -18.26 -19.63
N ILE A 521 -11.34 -17.18 -18.88
CA ILE A 521 -12.42 -16.20 -19.15
C ILE A 521 -12.09 -15.42 -20.41
N GLU A 522 -10.82 -15.02 -20.58
CA GLU A 522 -10.32 -14.33 -21.76
C GLU A 522 -10.54 -15.17 -23.04
N ASP A 523 -10.12 -16.45 -23.01
CA ASP A 523 -10.29 -17.36 -24.14
C ASP A 523 -11.76 -17.51 -24.53
N GLN A 524 -12.63 -17.80 -23.55
CA GLN A 524 -14.06 -18.02 -23.80
C GLN A 524 -14.78 -16.76 -24.29
N ILE A 525 -14.44 -15.56 -23.80
CA ILE A 525 -15.09 -14.33 -24.25
C ILE A 525 -14.57 -13.91 -25.64
N ALA A 526 -13.31 -14.23 -25.98
CA ALA A 526 -12.75 -14.00 -27.31
C ALA A 526 -13.45 -14.85 -28.39
N GLU A 527 -13.84 -16.07 -28.07
CA GLU A 527 -14.65 -16.90 -28.96
C GLU A 527 -16.05 -16.32 -29.20
N ILE A 528 -16.65 -15.69 -28.19
CA ILE A 528 -18.02 -15.10 -28.28
C ILE A 528 -18.00 -13.75 -28.98
N PHE A 529 -16.96 -12.95 -28.78
CA PHE A 529 -16.78 -11.61 -29.36
C PHE A 529 -15.42 -11.48 -30.08
N PRO A 530 -15.25 -12.07 -31.26
CA PRO A 530 -13.98 -12.00 -31.99
C PRO A 530 -13.57 -10.57 -32.37
N GLU A 531 -14.51 -9.64 -32.44
CA GLU A 531 -14.30 -8.23 -32.74
C GLU A 531 -13.82 -7.43 -31.52
N ALA A 532 -13.92 -7.99 -30.30
CA ALA A 532 -13.53 -7.29 -29.10
C ALA A 532 -12.00 -7.22 -28.95
N LYS A 533 -11.51 -6.03 -28.62
CA LYS A 533 -10.12 -5.80 -28.26
C LYS A 533 -9.97 -5.98 -26.77
N ILE A 534 -9.62 -7.21 -26.38
CA ILE A 534 -9.61 -7.66 -24.97
C ILE A 534 -8.29 -7.27 -24.33
N ALA A 535 -8.35 -6.79 -23.08
CA ALA A 535 -7.21 -6.63 -22.18
C ALA A 535 -7.45 -7.40 -20.89
N ARG A 536 -6.39 -8.02 -20.34
CA ARG A 536 -6.44 -8.71 -19.06
C ARG A 536 -5.59 -7.98 -18.01
N MET A 537 -6.19 -7.67 -16.87
CA MET A 537 -5.55 -6.99 -15.75
C MET A 537 -5.56 -7.88 -14.51
N ASP A 538 -4.50 -8.65 -14.34
CA ASP A 538 -4.26 -9.51 -13.18
C ASP A 538 -2.78 -9.45 -12.75
N LEU A 539 -2.42 -10.20 -11.71
CA LEU A 539 -1.07 -10.18 -11.15
C LEU A 539 -0.01 -10.63 -12.18
N ASP A 540 -0.39 -11.51 -13.11
CA ASP A 540 0.55 -12.08 -14.09
C ASP A 540 0.84 -11.08 -15.22
N THR A 541 -0.16 -10.34 -15.67
CA THR A 541 -0.05 -9.33 -16.74
C THR A 541 0.50 -7.99 -16.26
N THR A 542 0.52 -7.74 -14.95
CA THR A 542 0.88 -6.44 -14.35
C THR A 542 2.12 -6.50 -13.44
N ARG A 543 3.01 -7.47 -13.68
CA ARG A 543 4.23 -7.66 -12.86
C ARG A 543 5.19 -6.48 -12.92
N THR A 544 5.28 -5.78 -14.04
CA THR A 544 6.13 -4.61 -14.21
C THR A 544 5.29 -3.32 -14.20
N ARG A 545 5.89 -2.22 -13.74
CA ARG A 545 5.25 -0.90 -13.75
C ARG A 545 4.80 -0.52 -15.17
N ASN A 546 5.67 -0.63 -16.13
CA ASN A 546 5.39 -0.26 -17.53
C ASN A 546 4.24 -1.08 -18.15
N ALA A 547 4.13 -2.38 -17.83
CA ALA A 547 3.03 -3.21 -18.31
C ALA A 547 1.68 -2.76 -17.74
N TYR A 548 1.65 -2.44 -16.44
CA TYR A 548 0.44 -1.92 -15.79
C TYR A 548 0.01 -0.55 -16.35
N GLU A 549 0.95 0.39 -16.47
CA GLU A 549 0.70 1.73 -17.02
C GLU A 549 0.22 1.69 -18.48
N ARG A 550 0.85 0.86 -19.31
CA ARG A 550 0.46 0.64 -20.70
C ARG A 550 -0.97 0.09 -20.81
N LEU A 551 -1.32 -0.90 -19.99
CA LEU A 551 -2.64 -1.51 -19.97
C LEU A 551 -3.74 -0.48 -19.65
N ILE A 552 -3.49 0.38 -18.65
CA ILE A 552 -4.41 1.47 -18.30
C ILE A 552 -4.51 2.50 -19.42
N ALA A 553 -3.39 2.91 -20.02
CA ALA A 553 -3.37 3.87 -21.12
C ALA A 553 -4.15 3.32 -22.33
N ASP A 554 -3.90 2.06 -22.74
CA ASP A 554 -4.57 1.42 -23.84
C ASP A 554 -6.08 1.34 -23.66
N PHE A 555 -6.54 1.05 -22.44
CA PHE A 555 -7.97 1.02 -22.14
C PHE A 555 -8.56 2.43 -22.03
N SER A 556 -7.89 3.40 -21.41
CA SER A 556 -8.37 4.78 -21.29
C SER A 556 -8.52 5.47 -22.65
N GLU A 557 -7.61 5.23 -23.57
CA GLU A 557 -7.64 5.80 -24.92
C GLU A 557 -8.61 5.07 -25.86
N GLY A 558 -9.09 3.88 -25.46
CA GLY A 558 -10.01 3.07 -26.26
C GLY A 558 -9.32 2.17 -27.28
N ARG A 559 -8.01 1.96 -27.17
CA ARG A 559 -7.30 0.94 -27.96
C ARG A 559 -7.77 -0.48 -27.61
N THR A 560 -8.21 -0.68 -26.38
CA THR A 560 -8.93 -1.88 -25.93
C THR A 560 -10.33 -1.49 -25.44
N ASN A 561 -11.33 -2.37 -25.64
CA ASN A 561 -12.73 -2.07 -25.35
C ASN A 561 -13.39 -3.06 -24.37
N LEU A 562 -12.72 -4.17 -24.05
CA LEU A 562 -13.18 -5.15 -23.06
C LEU A 562 -12.04 -5.46 -22.08
N LEU A 563 -12.23 -5.13 -20.81
CA LEU A 563 -11.25 -5.34 -19.76
C LEU A 563 -11.69 -6.48 -18.84
N ILE A 564 -10.88 -7.54 -18.76
CA ILE A 564 -11.09 -8.63 -17.82
C ILE A 564 -10.15 -8.41 -16.65
N GLY A 565 -10.65 -8.37 -15.41
CA GLY A 565 -9.77 -8.11 -14.31
C GLY A 565 -10.22 -8.66 -12.97
N THR A 566 -9.25 -8.65 -12.06
CA THR A 566 -9.44 -9.00 -10.65
C THR A 566 -9.61 -7.74 -9.81
N GLN A 567 -9.33 -7.78 -8.52
CA GLN A 567 -9.39 -6.63 -7.62
C GLN A 567 -8.64 -5.38 -8.12
N MET A 568 -7.73 -5.52 -9.08
CA MET A 568 -6.99 -4.39 -9.63
C MET A 568 -7.87 -3.41 -10.42
N VAL A 569 -8.93 -3.90 -11.07
CA VAL A 569 -9.88 -3.02 -11.83
C VAL A 569 -10.84 -2.25 -10.93
N SER A 570 -10.99 -2.65 -9.66
CA SER A 570 -11.88 -1.95 -8.74
C SER A 570 -11.29 -0.64 -8.18
N LYS A 571 -9.96 -0.42 -8.29
CA LYS A 571 -9.24 0.58 -7.51
C LYS A 571 -8.56 1.64 -8.37
N GLY A 572 -8.69 2.91 -7.97
CA GLY A 572 -7.87 4.04 -8.44
C GLY A 572 -7.93 4.36 -9.94
N LEU A 573 -8.79 3.69 -10.72
CA LEU A 573 -8.90 3.88 -12.16
C LEU A 573 -10.13 4.68 -12.52
N ASP A 574 -9.96 5.61 -13.44
CA ASP A 574 -11.05 6.45 -13.96
C ASP A 574 -11.19 6.24 -15.47
N PHE A 575 -12.30 5.60 -15.88
CA PHE A 575 -12.58 5.30 -17.28
C PHE A 575 -13.90 5.95 -17.71
N ASP A 576 -13.84 6.86 -18.65
CA ASP A 576 -14.98 7.64 -19.10
C ASP A 576 -15.99 6.88 -19.97
N LYS A 577 -15.53 5.85 -20.69
CA LYS A 577 -16.31 5.14 -21.73
C LYS A 577 -16.94 3.84 -21.23
N VAL A 578 -16.72 3.45 -19.97
CA VAL A 578 -17.26 2.21 -19.42
C VAL A 578 -18.75 2.35 -19.15
N SER A 579 -19.58 1.64 -19.89
CA SER A 579 -21.04 1.62 -19.72
C SER A 579 -21.53 0.35 -19.01
N VAL A 580 -20.82 -0.78 -19.17
CA VAL A 580 -21.21 -2.07 -18.62
C VAL A 580 -20.12 -2.64 -17.72
N VAL A 581 -20.54 -3.15 -16.57
CA VAL A 581 -19.71 -3.94 -15.67
C VAL A 581 -20.37 -5.29 -15.40
N GLY A 582 -19.66 -6.37 -15.66
CA GLY A 582 -20.12 -7.73 -15.34
C GLY A 582 -19.40 -8.30 -14.13
N ILE A 583 -20.11 -8.57 -13.03
CA ILE A 583 -19.59 -9.32 -11.87
C ILE A 583 -19.91 -10.79 -12.10
N LEU A 584 -18.90 -11.57 -12.50
CA LEU A 584 -19.11 -12.95 -12.98
C LEU A 584 -19.52 -13.94 -11.91
N ASN A 585 -19.09 -13.75 -10.66
CA ASN A 585 -19.38 -14.66 -9.57
C ASN A 585 -19.31 -13.97 -8.20
N ALA A 586 -20.42 -13.40 -7.74
CA ALA A 586 -20.52 -12.79 -6.42
C ALA A 586 -20.36 -13.80 -5.29
N ASP A 587 -20.83 -15.03 -5.48
CA ASP A 587 -20.79 -16.09 -4.45
C ASP A 587 -19.36 -16.42 -4.00
N SER A 588 -18.37 -16.26 -4.89
CA SER A 588 -16.97 -16.51 -4.55
C SER A 588 -16.43 -15.54 -3.49
N MET A 589 -16.98 -14.35 -3.38
CA MET A 589 -16.64 -13.36 -2.36
C MET A 589 -17.42 -13.59 -1.07
N LEU A 590 -18.71 -13.89 -1.19
CA LEU A 590 -19.61 -14.11 -0.06
C LEU A 590 -19.27 -15.38 0.74
N ASN A 591 -18.78 -16.41 0.07
CA ASN A 591 -18.45 -17.70 0.69
C ASN A 591 -16.97 -17.82 1.07
N TYR A 592 -16.23 -16.73 1.07
CA TYR A 592 -14.84 -16.77 1.52
C TYR A 592 -14.77 -17.14 3.02
N PRO A 593 -13.84 -18.03 3.46
CA PRO A 593 -13.81 -18.52 4.83
C PRO A 593 -13.14 -17.50 5.78
N ASP A 594 -13.76 -16.35 5.90
CA ASP A 594 -13.35 -15.25 6.78
C ASP A 594 -14.58 -14.54 7.35
N PHE A 595 -14.53 -14.09 8.58
CA PHE A 595 -15.63 -13.37 9.20
C PHE A 595 -15.91 -12.00 8.57
N ARG A 596 -14.96 -11.46 7.79
CA ARG A 596 -15.09 -10.24 6.99
C ARG A 596 -15.63 -10.47 5.58
N ALA A 597 -16.00 -11.71 5.24
CA ALA A 597 -16.39 -12.06 3.88
C ALA A 597 -17.49 -11.17 3.32
N TYR A 598 -18.53 -10.89 4.12
CA TYR A 598 -19.67 -10.06 3.70
C TYR A 598 -19.29 -8.59 3.55
N GLU A 599 -18.50 -8.06 4.48
CA GLU A 599 -17.94 -6.71 4.41
C GLU A 599 -17.09 -6.53 3.15
N HIS A 600 -16.14 -7.44 2.91
CA HIS A 600 -15.27 -7.39 1.75
C HIS A 600 -16.04 -7.59 0.43
N ALA A 601 -17.06 -8.46 0.42
CA ALA A 601 -17.89 -8.68 -0.75
C ALA A 601 -18.67 -7.42 -1.11
N PHE A 602 -19.31 -6.77 -0.13
CA PHE A 602 -20.01 -5.51 -0.34
C PHE A 602 -19.07 -4.44 -0.88
N MET A 603 -17.94 -4.20 -0.19
CA MET A 603 -16.93 -3.21 -0.59
C MET A 603 -16.47 -3.42 -2.03
N MET A 604 -16.14 -4.66 -2.38
CA MET A 604 -15.67 -5.00 -3.72
C MET A 604 -16.74 -4.79 -4.78
N MET A 605 -17.97 -5.27 -4.54
CA MET A 605 -19.09 -5.12 -5.48
C MET A 605 -19.47 -3.65 -5.66
N ALA A 606 -19.52 -2.86 -4.58
CA ALA A 606 -19.81 -1.43 -4.63
C ALA A 606 -18.72 -0.64 -5.38
N GLN A 607 -17.46 -0.94 -5.15
CA GLN A 607 -16.33 -0.28 -5.84
C GLN A 607 -16.31 -0.60 -7.34
N VAL A 608 -16.47 -1.88 -7.71
CA VAL A 608 -16.50 -2.31 -9.11
C VAL A 608 -17.73 -1.75 -9.82
N SER A 609 -18.88 -1.79 -9.18
CA SER A 609 -20.11 -1.18 -9.70
C SER A 609 -19.94 0.33 -9.98
N GLY A 610 -19.23 1.02 -9.08
CA GLY A 610 -18.93 2.44 -9.24
C GLY A 610 -18.10 2.80 -10.49
N ARG A 611 -17.55 1.82 -11.22
CA ARG A 611 -16.84 2.03 -12.48
C ARG A 611 -17.79 2.20 -13.68
N ALA A 612 -19.01 1.70 -13.59
CA ALA A 612 -20.00 1.86 -14.64
C ALA A 612 -20.66 3.25 -14.62
N GLY A 613 -20.79 3.86 -15.77
CA GLY A 613 -21.54 5.12 -15.98
C GLY A 613 -20.84 6.36 -15.46
N ARG A 614 -20.34 7.18 -16.40
CA ARG A 614 -19.76 8.50 -16.17
C ARG A 614 -20.16 9.43 -17.31
N LYS A 615 -19.93 10.73 -17.18
CA LYS A 615 -20.25 11.75 -18.21
C LYS A 615 -21.70 11.71 -18.73
N GLY A 616 -22.68 11.62 -17.81
CA GLY A 616 -24.10 11.89 -18.13
C GLY A 616 -24.94 10.68 -18.54
N LYS A 617 -24.37 9.46 -18.65
CA LYS A 617 -25.15 8.23 -18.85
C LYS A 617 -25.06 7.33 -17.63
N ARG A 618 -26.22 6.84 -17.19
CA ARG A 618 -26.31 5.83 -16.13
C ARG A 618 -25.70 4.52 -16.63
N GLY A 619 -24.74 3.96 -15.89
CA GLY A 619 -24.12 2.68 -16.21
C GLY A 619 -25.00 1.50 -15.83
N LEU A 620 -24.71 0.33 -16.42
CA LEU A 620 -25.35 -0.94 -16.12
C LEU A 620 -24.34 -1.91 -15.49
N VAL A 621 -24.75 -2.54 -14.39
CA VAL A 621 -23.99 -3.60 -13.75
C VAL A 621 -24.79 -4.90 -13.79
N ILE A 622 -24.21 -5.94 -14.36
CA ILE A 622 -24.80 -7.29 -14.33
C ILE A 622 -24.11 -8.09 -13.22
N LEU A 623 -24.83 -8.34 -12.15
CA LEU A 623 -24.35 -9.07 -10.99
C LEU A 623 -24.86 -10.52 -11.02
N GLN A 624 -23.98 -11.46 -11.30
CA GLN A 624 -24.30 -12.88 -11.39
C GLN A 624 -24.09 -13.58 -10.03
N THR A 625 -25.14 -14.21 -9.52
CA THR A 625 -25.11 -14.96 -8.26
C THR A 625 -26.05 -16.16 -8.31
N LYS A 626 -25.79 -17.17 -7.49
CA LYS A 626 -26.69 -18.32 -7.26
C LYS A 626 -27.74 -18.04 -6.17
N ASN A 627 -27.51 -17.00 -5.38
CA ASN A 627 -28.34 -16.64 -4.24
C ASN A 627 -28.79 -15.17 -4.35
N PRO A 628 -29.69 -14.82 -5.28
CA PRO A 628 -30.12 -13.44 -5.53
C PRO A 628 -30.81 -12.78 -4.33
N THR A 629 -31.40 -13.58 -3.44
CA THR A 629 -32.11 -13.12 -2.24
C THR A 629 -31.20 -12.95 -1.01
N PHE A 630 -29.90 -13.17 -1.17
CA PHE A 630 -28.98 -13.03 -0.05
C PHE A 630 -28.88 -11.57 0.40
N PRO A 631 -28.98 -11.25 1.71
CA PRO A 631 -29.11 -9.87 2.20
C PRO A 631 -28.07 -8.91 1.65
N VAL A 632 -26.80 -9.32 1.59
CA VAL A 632 -25.70 -8.50 1.06
C VAL A 632 -25.91 -8.11 -0.41
N ILE A 633 -26.55 -8.95 -1.22
CA ILE A 633 -26.86 -8.63 -2.62
C ILE A 633 -27.88 -7.48 -2.68
N GLY A 634 -28.94 -7.56 -1.89
CA GLY A 634 -29.93 -6.48 -1.78
C GLY A 634 -29.32 -5.17 -1.29
N GLN A 635 -28.44 -5.23 -0.31
CA GLN A 635 -27.72 -4.07 0.23
C GLN A 635 -26.79 -3.43 -0.83
N VAL A 636 -26.10 -4.22 -1.66
CA VAL A 636 -25.30 -3.70 -2.78
C VAL A 636 -26.18 -3.02 -3.83
N VAL A 637 -27.30 -3.63 -4.21
CA VAL A 637 -28.24 -3.08 -5.20
C VAL A 637 -28.78 -1.72 -4.74
N ASN A 638 -29.13 -1.60 -3.47
CA ASN A 638 -29.68 -0.38 -2.89
C ASN A 638 -28.62 0.61 -2.38
N ASN A 639 -27.33 0.25 -2.46
CA ASN A 639 -26.22 0.99 -1.84
C ASN A 639 -26.46 1.24 -0.34
N ASP A 640 -27.04 0.26 0.34
CA ASP A 640 -27.40 0.30 1.75
C ASP A 640 -26.26 -0.16 2.65
N TYR A 641 -25.31 0.75 2.89
CA TYR A 641 -24.20 0.49 3.80
C TYR A 641 -24.66 0.39 5.27
N GLU A 642 -25.67 1.18 5.67
CA GLU A 642 -26.16 1.18 7.06
C GLU A 642 -26.80 -0.17 7.42
N GLY A 643 -27.67 -0.71 6.56
CA GLY A 643 -28.27 -2.03 6.76
C GLY A 643 -27.22 -3.14 6.81
N LEU A 644 -26.17 -3.06 5.96
CA LEU A 644 -25.03 -3.97 6.04
C LEU A 644 -24.32 -3.88 7.39
N TYR A 645 -24.01 -2.66 7.83
CA TYR A 645 -23.29 -2.39 9.07
C TYR A 645 -24.04 -2.96 10.28
N GLN A 646 -25.32 -2.72 10.41
CA GLN A 646 -26.13 -3.22 11.53
C GLN A 646 -26.14 -4.77 11.56
N GLY A 647 -26.39 -5.41 10.42
CA GLY A 647 -26.40 -6.87 10.33
C GLY A 647 -25.05 -7.49 10.69
N ILE A 648 -23.95 -6.93 10.17
CA ILE A 648 -22.61 -7.46 10.47
C ILE A 648 -22.22 -7.22 11.94
N LEU A 649 -22.59 -6.08 12.54
CA LEU A 649 -22.28 -5.81 13.95
C LEU A 649 -22.93 -6.80 14.90
N GLU A 650 -24.18 -7.18 14.66
CA GLU A 650 -24.88 -8.17 15.48
C GLU A 650 -24.19 -9.52 15.41
N GLU A 651 -23.82 -9.95 14.21
CA GLU A 651 -23.05 -11.19 13.99
C GLU A 651 -21.69 -11.14 14.72
N ARG A 652 -20.94 -10.04 14.57
CA ARG A 652 -19.62 -9.89 15.21
C ARG A 652 -19.67 -9.87 16.72
N ARG A 653 -20.73 -9.30 17.30
CA ARG A 653 -20.95 -9.33 18.75
C ARG A 653 -21.19 -10.75 19.22
N THR A 654 -22.04 -11.49 18.53
CA THR A 654 -22.39 -12.89 18.86
C THR A 654 -21.19 -13.81 18.79
N PHE A 655 -20.33 -13.66 17.75
CA PHE A 655 -19.19 -14.54 17.50
C PHE A 655 -17.85 -14.00 18.02
N HIS A 656 -17.86 -12.95 18.84
CA HIS A 656 -16.68 -12.36 19.48
C HIS A 656 -15.62 -11.89 18.47
N TYR A 657 -16.02 -10.99 17.54
CA TYR A 657 -15.14 -10.40 16.54
C TYR A 657 -14.95 -8.89 16.72
N PRO A 658 -13.93 -8.28 16.10
CA PRO A 658 -13.79 -6.82 16.04
C PRO A 658 -15.04 -6.16 15.42
N PRO A 659 -15.50 -5.00 15.91
CA PRO A 659 -14.81 -4.06 16.82
C PRO A 659 -14.99 -4.34 18.32
N PHE A 660 -15.69 -5.38 18.72
CA PHE A 660 -15.97 -5.69 20.14
C PHE A 660 -14.84 -6.45 20.82
N PHE A 661 -14.04 -7.16 20.04
CA PHE A 661 -12.94 -7.98 20.50
C PHE A 661 -11.67 -7.67 19.71
N HIS A 662 -10.51 -7.87 20.34
CA HIS A 662 -9.22 -7.92 19.69
C HIS A 662 -8.84 -9.36 19.36
N LEU A 663 -8.27 -9.58 18.20
CA LEU A 663 -7.79 -10.88 17.78
C LEU A 663 -6.26 -10.90 17.79
N ILE A 664 -5.69 -11.97 18.32
CA ILE A 664 -4.25 -12.26 18.20
C ILE A 664 -4.11 -13.68 17.65
N ASN A 665 -3.52 -13.81 16.47
CA ASN A 665 -3.10 -15.10 15.95
C ASN A 665 -1.68 -15.39 16.42
N VAL A 666 -1.49 -16.54 17.06
CA VAL A 666 -0.19 -17.05 17.47
C VAL A 666 0.18 -18.18 16.50
N TYR A 667 1.25 -17.99 15.77
CA TYR A 667 1.75 -18.96 14.82
C TYR A 667 2.95 -19.69 15.40
N VAL A 668 2.92 -21.04 15.30
CA VAL A 668 3.98 -21.94 15.69
C VAL A 668 4.53 -22.59 14.44
N LYS A 669 5.84 -22.48 14.19
CA LYS A 669 6.52 -23.05 13.02
C LYS A 669 7.64 -23.99 13.44
N HIS A 670 7.70 -25.15 12.79
CA HIS A 670 8.82 -26.07 12.95
C HIS A 670 9.02 -26.95 11.70
N LYS A 671 10.25 -27.40 11.48
CA LYS A 671 10.61 -28.27 10.34
C LYS A 671 9.87 -29.61 10.39
N TYR A 672 9.78 -30.21 11.58
CA TYR A 672 9.11 -31.50 11.79
C TYR A 672 7.67 -31.30 12.25
N ASP A 673 6.71 -31.94 11.56
CA ASP A 673 5.27 -31.76 11.80
C ASP A 673 4.87 -32.21 13.20
N LYS A 674 5.36 -33.38 13.67
CA LYS A 674 5.09 -33.89 15.01
C LYS A 674 5.53 -32.92 16.12
N VAL A 675 6.73 -32.32 15.97
CA VAL A 675 7.26 -31.34 16.93
C VAL A 675 6.42 -30.07 16.91
N CYS A 676 6.04 -29.58 15.71
CA CYS A 676 5.18 -28.42 15.53
C CYS A 676 3.81 -28.62 16.22
N GLU A 677 3.23 -29.79 16.04
CA GLU A 677 1.95 -30.17 16.63
C GLU A 677 2.04 -30.25 18.16
N GLN A 678 3.01 -30.98 18.68
CA GLN A 678 3.23 -31.12 20.13
C GLN A 678 3.48 -29.75 20.79
N ALA A 679 4.38 -28.96 20.23
CA ALA A 679 4.69 -27.61 20.75
C ALA A 679 3.45 -26.69 20.73
N SER A 680 2.65 -26.75 19.67
CA SER A 680 1.43 -25.94 19.56
C SER A 680 0.36 -26.36 20.60
N HIS A 681 0.24 -27.66 20.90
CA HIS A 681 -0.67 -28.15 21.93
C HIS A 681 -0.21 -27.75 23.35
N GLU A 682 1.07 -27.88 23.66
CA GLU A 682 1.63 -27.44 24.94
C GLU A 682 1.47 -25.92 25.14
N LEU A 683 1.78 -25.14 24.11
CA LEU A 683 1.57 -23.68 24.12
C LEU A 683 0.09 -23.33 24.30
N SER A 684 -0.80 -23.96 23.58
CA SER A 684 -2.25 -23.74 23.71
C SER A 684 -2.77 -24.09 25.11
N LYS A 685 -2.29 -25.17 25.72
CA LYS A 685 -2.62 -25.53 27.10
C LYS A 685 -2.16 -24.46 28.09
N THR A 686 -0.95 -23.97 27.96
CA THR A 686 -0.42 -22.88 28.79
C THR A 686 -1.27 -21.61 28.61
N LEU A 687 -1.58 -21.23 27.39
CA LEU A 687 -2.40 -20.04 27.11
C LEU A 687 -3.82 -20.18 27.65
N ARG A 688 -4.43 -21.37 27.55
CA ARG A 688 -5.76 -21.64 28.15
C ARG A 688 -5.77 -21.55 29.67
N SER A 689 -4.68 -21.85 30.34
CA SER A 689 -4.61 -21.70 31.80
C SER A 689 -4.71 -20.22 32.25
N TRP A 690 -4.38 -19.28 31.36
CA TRP A 690 -4.46 -17.83 31.64
C TRP A 690 -5.70 -17.17 31.03
N PHE A 691 -6.06 -17.58 29.81
CA PHE A 691 -7.10 -16.91 29.02
C PHE A 691 -8.38 -17.72 28.88
N GLY A 692 -8.44 -18.96 29.33
CA GLY A 692 -9.64 -19.82 29.33
C GLY A 692 -10.16 -20.07 27.90
N GLU A 693 -11.46 -19.94 27.75
CA GLU A 693 -12.22 -20.16 26.49
C GLU A 693 -11.88 -19.17 25.36
N ARG A 694 -11.14 -18.10 25.66
CA ARG A 694 -10.67 -17.11 24.67
C ARG A 694 -9.62 -17.70 23.70
N VAL A 695 -9.07 -18.88 24.01
CA VAL A 695 -8.03 -19.57 23.24
C VAL A 695 -8.63 -20.67 22.39
N LEU A 696 -8.57 -20.51 21.08
CA LEU A 696 -9.07 -21.46 20.08
C LEU A 696 -7.91 -22.10 19.33
N GLY A 697 -8.08 -23.36 18.94
CA GLY A 697 -7.03 -24.14 18.28
C GLY A 697 -6.16 -24.92 19.28
N PRO A 698 -4.95 -25.45 18.91
CA PRO A 698 -4.24 -25.18 17.66
C PRO A 698 -4.85 -25.85 16.43
N ASP A 699 -4.72 -25.22 15.26
CA ASP A 699 -5.22 -25.76 14.00
C ASP A 699 -4.21 -25.52 12.84
N LYS A 700 -4.39 -26.25 11.76
CA LYS A 700 -3.64 -26.04 10.51
C LYS A 700 -4.23 -24.83 9.77
N PRO A 701 -3.46 -23.76 9.51
CA PRO A 701 -3.93 -22.66 8.69
C PRO A 701 -4.14 -23.10 7.23
N ALA A 702 -4.81 -22.27 6.42
CA ALA A 702 -5.02 -22.55 5.00
C ALA A 702 -3.71 -22.89 4.24
N VAL A 703 -2.62 -22.25 4.64
CA VAL A 703 -1.25 -22.59 4.20
C VAL A 703 -0.53 -23.23 5.39
N ALA A 704 -0.67 -24.54 5.53
CA ALA A 704 -0.12 -25.29 6.67
C ALA A 704 1.39 -25.58 6.55
N ARG A 705 2.00 -25.31 5.38
CA ARG A 705 3.44 -25.51 5.15
C ARG A 705 3.99 -24.47 4.18
N VAL A 706 5.08 -23.83 4.57
CA VAL A 706 5.81 -22.89 3.71
C VAL A 706 7.27 -23.37 3.62
N LYS A 707 7.74 -23.63 2.41
CA LYS A 707 9.05 -24.27 2.16
C LYS A 707 9.14 -25.59 2.96
N THR A 708 10.05 -25.66 3.93
CA THR A 708 10.25 -26.84 4.77
C THR A 708 9.59 -26.73 6.15
N MET A 709 8.93 -25.60 6.46
CA MET A 709 8.37 -25.31 7.79
C MET A 709 6.88 -25.64 7.84
N ASN A 710 6.48 -26.50 8.76
CA ASN A 710 5.08 -26.74 9.10
C ASN A 710 4.58 -25.66 10.03
N ILE A 711 3.29 -25.32 9.93
CA ILE A 711 2.67 -24.19 10.64
C ILE A 711 1.43 -24.69 11.38
N ARG A 712 1.28 -24.20 12.62
CA ARG A 712 0.05 -24.29 13.40
C ARG A 712 -0.35 -22.89 13.86
N LYS A 713 -1.65 -22.68 14.02
CA LYS A 713 -2.24 -21.41 14.42
C LYS A 713 -3.11 -21.59 15.66
N ILE A 714 -2.92 -20.73 16.64
CA ILE A 714 -3.78 -20.55 17.81
C ILE A 714 -4.41 -19.17 17.69
N VAL A 715 -5.70 -19.04 17.95
CA VAL A 715 -6.42 -17.76 17.91
C VAL A 715 -6.81 -17.37 19.33
N ILE A 716 -6.54 -16.14 19.70
CA ILE A 716 -6.95 -15.57 20.99
C ILE A 716 -7.92 -14.42 20.71
N LYS A 717 -9.11 -14.48 21.31
CA LYS A 717 -10.16 -13.43 21.23
C LYS A 717 -10.24 -12.72 22.59
N LEU A 718 -9.98 -11.43 22.61
CA LEU A 718 -9.89 -10.62 23.83
C LEU A 718 -10.94 -9.53 23.80
N GLU A 719 -11.73 -9.40 24.84
CA GLU A 719 -12.72 -8.34 25.00
C GLU A 719 -12.04 -6.96 25.08
N ASN A 720 -12.71 -5.94 24.58
CA ASN A 720 -12.28 -4.56 24.79
C ASN A 720 -12.24 -4.25 26.30
N GLY A 721 -11.15 -3.62 26.75
CA GLY A 721 -10.94 -3.28 28.17
C GLY A 721 -10.02 -4.23 28.93
N ILE A 722 -9.64 -5.37 28.35
CA ILE A 722 -8.58 -6.21 28.94
C ILE A 722 -7.25 -5.45 28.88
N ASP A 723 -6.46 -5.58 29.94
CA ASP A 723 -5.10 -5.03 30.01
C ASP A 723 -4.20 -5.68 28.96
N GLN A 724 -4.07 -4.99 27.84
CA GLN A 724 -3.28 -5.43 26.69
C GLN A 724 -1.79 -5.58 27.01
N GLN A 725 -1.29 -4.86 28.03
CA GLN A 725 0.10 -4.99 28.46
C GLN A 725 0.33 -6.34 29.11
N LYS A 726 -0.52 -6.73 30.05
CA LYS A 726 -0.43 -8.04 30.72
C LYS A 726 -0.59 -9.19 29.72
N VAL A 727 -1.50 -9.06 28.76
CA VAL A 727 -1.65 -10.07 27.69
C VAL A 727 -0.33 -10.29 26.96
N ARG A 728 0.33 -9.21 26.52
CA ARG A 728 1.61 -9.30 25.81
C ARG A 728 2.73 -9.86 26.68
N GLU A 729 2.77 -9.51 27.94
CA GLU A 729 3.73 -10.06 28.91
C GLU A 729 3.55 -11.56 29.07
N TYR A 730 2.32 -12.05 29.21
CA TYR A 730 2.03 -13.49 29.27
C TYR A 730 2.41 -14.22 27.99
N LEU A 731 2.11 -13.65 26.82
CA LEU A 731 2.45 -14.25 25.52
C LEU A 731 3.98 -14.34 25.35
N LYS A 732 4.71 -13.28 25.68
CA LYS A 732 6.19 -13.29 25.66
C LYS A 732 6.78 -14.26 26.65
N PHE A 733 6.22 -14.34 27.85
CA PHE A 733 6.64 -15.31 28.87
C PHE A 733 6.46 -16.74 28.37
N ALA A 734 5.29 -17.08 27.80
CA ALA A 734 5.03 -18.40 27.22
C ALA A 734 6.03 -18.74 26.11
N GLN A 735 6.30 -17.78 25.20
CA GLN A 735 7.30 -17.93 24.14
C GLN A 735 8.69 -18.22 24.69
N GLN A 736 9.11 -17.49 25.72
CA GLN A 736 10.42 -17.67 26.35
C GLN A 736 10.54 -19.05 27.05
N GLN A 737 9.48 -19.51 27.71
CA GLN A 737 9.46 -20.85 28.32
C GLN A 737 9.59 -21.96 27.28
N MET A 738 8.84 -21.85 26.18
CA MET A 738 8.95 -22.78 25.04
C MET A 738 10.36 -22.77 24.43
N GLY A 739 10.99 -21.61 24.32
CA GLY A 739 12.35 -21.46 23.77
C GLY A 739 13.47 -22.03 24.67
N LYS A 740 13.22 -22.19 25.96
CA LYS A 740 14.16 -22.81 26.89
C LYS A 740 14.12 -24.34 26.90
N ASP A 741 13.06 -24.93 26.35
CA ASP A 741 12.91 -26.37 26.30
C ASP A 741 13.77 -26.97 25.17
N PRO A 742 14.73 -27.84 25.46
CA PRO A 742 15.60 -28.44 24.44
C PRO A 742 14.87 -29.17 23.33
N ARG A 743 13.66 -29.68 23.59
CA ARG A 743 12.80 -30.34 22.58
C ARG A 743 12.39 -29.39 21.46
N TYR A 744 12.39 -28.09 21.71
CA TYR A 744 11.86 -27.05 20.83
C TYR A 744 12.92 -26.03 20.35
N GLY A 745 14.19 -26.40 20.37
CA GLY A 745 15.33 -25.49 20.09
C GLY A 745 15.30 -24.73 18.76
N ALA A 746 14.57 -25.24 17.75
CA ALA A 746 14.39 -24.60 16.45
C ALA A 746 12.95 -24.08 16.22
N LEU A 747 12.16 -24.03 17.29
CA LEU A 747 10.78 -23.54 17.22
C LEU A 747 10.74 -22.04 16.94
N GLN A 748 9.89 -21.64 16.01
CA GLN A 748 9.61 -20.25 15.76
C GLN A 748 8.18 -19.93 16.17
N ILE A 749 8.02 -18.97 17.05
CA ILE A 749 6.71 -18.44 17.48
C ILE A 749 6.65 -16.97 17.06
N TYR A 750 5.58 -16.58 16.40
CA TYR A 750 5.34 -15.18 16.04
C TYR A 750 3.84 -14.85 16.12
N TYR A 751 3.57 -13.57 16.21
CA TYR A 751 2.23 -13.04 16.45
C TYR A 751 1.74 -12.24 15.25
N ASP A 752 0.42 -12.29 15.04
CA ASP A 752 -0.29 -11.39 14.16
C ASP A 752 -1.45 -10.77 14.95
N VAL A 753 -1.22 -9.54 15.37
CA VAL A 753 -2.19 -8.75 16.16
C VAL A 753 -3.10 -8.02 15.19
N ASP A 754 -4.42 -8.06 15.46
CA ASP A 754 -5.48 -7.55 14.57
C ASP A 754 -5.30 -8.09 13.14
N PRO A 755 -5.39 -9.42 12.93
CA PRO A 755 -5.25 -10.04 11.61
C PRO A 755 -6.36 -9.61 10.67
N LEU A 756 -6.03 -9.52 9.36
CA LEU A 756 -6.98 -9.23 8.28
C LEU A 756 -7.15 -10.44 7.37
#